data_adc1ee399aad4baa29718c6fe877b21f
#
_entry.id   adc1ee399aad4baa29718c6fe877b21f
#
_cell.length_a   1.000
_cell.length_b   1.000
_cell.length_c   1.000
_cell.angle_alpha   90.00
_cell.angle_beta   90.00
_cell.angle_gamma   90.00
#
_symmetry.space_group_name_H-M   'P 1'
#
loop_
_entity.id
_entity.type
_entity.pdbx_description
1 polymer ?
#
loop_
_entity_poly.entity_id
_entity_poly.type
_entity_poly.pdbx_seq_one_letter_code
_entity_poly.pdbx_strand_id
1 'polypeptide(L)'
;MTRRYTTPGTSYKYLSGLALLIAYGSLYPFDFAAAPDGAFSILFSQATLFSSIGDALGNIGLFIPWGLLGVLTIAQRRGMASAIVQTLLIGFLVAFALQIAQIWVPTRTPALSDVFWNMVGCIAGVLLSYQLNTRRQKLSGIFGIQQIIGGLLVAWIVWEWLPLIPSLDFQLVKNHLKELLAFDSISFNLVFERAAITLLFGELLSRVLKPHHSLIALPLVVASIILGKLFLVDAQLNASIFLGFLIGIVSWWAIFRLSVDRRTAIVVAALLLAYSIQALAPFSLKDAPTSFGWLPFQGLLEGSMLVNIRSLAGNLLLFSSVLILLRASGSKLGAASVGLAFWVLCMELAQLFISNRSGVISEPLLVLIAGQCLRVLDFSARSATVKLDSAANVEKKSRPTTPSAALPSYRNAAIQILILVGLIVLSLKLLLQLPAIPYNVKELFRAEGSILALTSFALSVLWIGVGSVWFGHQLIRSKWPGLLLFPMSIAISLISLMFLWSGVTSESIADIAGSSNRFWFVTNKNEWGELWRDIFLYLDAPETIGFLETGVRYWALYSPLSIFVALIYYLQNAGQMKQQSWGTKTALLLVALLVLWFCKVIAFDWSSTDNLTELIARDGEWGWGGGGYLYGLVFLISLNASLVAELSVTNTRNPLKVTLIFFISLPIGWWLINQGLEQNIEKYDAAFSGVQFLLGPDRKILLSQNALLARWCLVQVASILIIGLGMRLGKIFFPISARPKN
;
A
#
# COMPACT_ATOMS: atom_id res chain seq x y z
N MET A 1 20.07 45.68 7.09
CA MET A 1 20.23 44.30 7.62
C MET A 1 20.25 43.32 6.45
N THR A 2 21.42 42.80 6.13
CA THR A 2 21.76 42.01 4.95
C THR A 2 21.05 40.64 4.99
N ARG A 3 20.25 40.38 3.97
CA ARG A 3 19.63 39.05 3.70
C ARG A 3 20.74 38.00 3.51
N ARG A 4 20.99 37.15 4.51
CA ARG A 4 21.73 35.90 4.29
C ARG A 4 20.79 34.93 3.55
N TYR A 5 20.79 35.01 2.21
CA TYR A 5 20.37 33.88 1.39
C TYR A 5 21.29 32.69 1.75
N THR A 6 20.75 31.50 2.00
CA THR A 6 21.57 30.30 1.96
C THR A 6 22.30 30.31 0.64
N THR A 7 23.62 30.39 0.71
CA THR A 7 24.46 30.40 -0.49
C THR A 7 24.13 29.16 -1.31
N PRO A 8 24.00 29.27 -2.63
CA PRO A 8 23.70 28.14 -3.53
C PRO A 8 24.60 26.92 -3.35
N GLY A 9 25.79 27.09 -2.77
CA GLY A 9 26.72 26.00 -2.46
C GLY A 9 26.32 25.09 -1.33
N THR A 10 25.41 25.49 -0.43
CA THR A 10 25.01 24.64 0.71
C THR A 10 24.09 23.47 0.30
N SER A 11 23.21 23.70 -0.68
CA SER A 11 22.28 22.67 -1.18
C SER A 11 22.98 21.53 -1.92
N TYR A 12 24.06 21.85 -2.69
CA TYR A 12 24.85 20.82 -3.38
C TYR A 12 25.68 19.96 -2.42
N LYS A 13 26.12 20.54 -1.30
CA LYS A 13 26.84 19.76 -0.24
C LYS A 13 25.99 18.63 0.33
N TYR A 14 24.68 18.86 0.50
CA TYR A 14 23.76 17.81 0.96
C TYR A 14 23.56 16.70 -0.09
N LEU A 15 23.47 17.07 -1.37
CA LEU A 15 23.35 16.12 -2.46
C LEU A 15 24.64 15.30 -2.63
N SER A 16 25.81 15.93 -2.52
CA SER A 16 27.10 15.21 -2.52
C SER A 16 27.27 14.29 -1.31
N GLY A 17 26.85 14.73 -0.11
CA GLY A 17 26.88 13.89 1.09
C GLY A 17 25.97 12.67 0.95
N LEU A 18 24.80 12.84 0.33
CA LEU A 18 23.89 11.73 0.04
C LEU A 18 24.46 10.77 -1.00
N ALA A 19 25.14 11.27 -2.05
CA ALA A 19 25.83 10.43 -3.02
C ALA A 19 26.93 9.58 -2.37
N LEU A 20 27.68 10.16 -1.45
CA LEU A 20 28.70 9.43 -0.68
C LEU A 20 28.08 8.38 0.24
N LEU A 21 26.94 8.68 0.87
CA LEU A 21 26.22 7.72 1.71
C LEU A 21 25.68 6.54 0.89
N ILE A 22 25.13 6.82 -0.29
CA ILE A 22 24.67 5.80 -1.24
C ILE A 22 25.84 4.92 -1.69
N ALA A 23 26.97 5.53 -2.07
CA ALA A 23 28.16 4.81 -2.47
C ALA A 23 28.73 3.95 -1.31
N TYR A 24 28.74 4.50 -0.09
CA TYR A 24 29.16 3.77 1.09
C TYR A 24 28.31 2.51 1.31
N GLY A 25 26.99 2.62 1.30
CA GLY A 25 26.09 1.47 1.49
C GLY A 25 26.16 0.45 0.35
N SER A 26 26.35 0.91 -0.89
CA SER A 26 26.39 0.05 -2.07
C SER A 26 27.72 -0.71 -2.22
N LEU A 27 28.85 -0.15 -1.75
CA LEU A 27 30.19 -0.73 -1.90
C LEU A 27 30.73 -1.39 -0.64
N TYR A 28 29.98 -1.35 0.46
CA TYR A 28 30.33 -2.07 1.69
C TYR A 28 30.38 -3.60 1.40
N PRO A 29 31.36 -4.39 1.89
CA PRO A 29 32.38 -4.09 2.94
C PRO A 29 33.71 -3.52 2.43
N PHE A 30 33.81 -3.07 1.18
CA PHE A 30 35.02 -2.50 0.56
C PHE A 30 36.17 -3.50 0.37
N ASP A 31 35.85 -4.77 0.26
CA ASP A 31 36.78 -5.89 0.00
C ASP A 31 37.10 -5.98 -1.49
N PHE A 32 37.67 -4.91 -2.06
CA PHE A 32 37.99 -4.84 -3.48
C PHE A 32 39.01 -5.91 -3.90
N ALA A 33 38.66 -6.70 -4.91
CA ALA A 33 39.49 -7.72 -5.53
C ALA A 33 39.49 -7.63 -7.06
N ALA A 34 40.36 -8.38 -7.72
CA ALA A 34 40.35 -8.44 -9.17
C ALA A 34 39.01 -8.97 -9.70
N ALA A 35 38.48 -8.31 -10.75
CA ALA A 35 37.23 -8.74 -11.37
C ALA A 35 37.37 -10.19 -11.92
N PRO A 36 36.40 -11.07 -11.69
CA PRO A 36 36.43 -12.41 -12.27
C PRO A 36 36.28 -12.35 -13.80
N ASP A 37 36.80 -13.35 -14.49
CA ASP A 37 36.68 -13.46 -15.94
C ASP A 37 35.22 -13.47 -16.36
N GLY A 38 34.85 -12.63 -17.32
CA GLY A 38 33.45 -12.51 -17.76
C GLY A 38 32.53 -11.70 -16.83
N ALA A 39 33.05 -10.99 -15.83
CA ALA A 39 32.26 -10.26 -14.84
C ALA A 39 31.25 -9.28 -15.44
N PHE A 40 31.54 -8.65 -16.58
CA PHE A 40 30.60 -7.79 -17.29
C PHE A 40 29.41 -8.56 -17.87
N SER A 41 29.59 -9.86 -18.23
CA SER A 41 28.47 -10.66 -18.70
C SER A 41 27.50 -11.03 -17.57
N ILE A 42 27.97 -11.11 -16.32
CA ILE A 42 27.14 -11.37 -15.14
C ILE A 42 26.11 -10.25 -14.95
N LEU A 43 26.49 -9.00 -15.17
CA LEU A 43 25.60 -7.84 -15.09
C LEU A 43 24.37 -7.98 -16.01
N PHE A 44 24.52 -8.64 -17.16
CA PHE A 44 23.47 -8.81 -18.16
C PHE A 44 22.80 -10.19 -18.12
N SER A 45 23.43 -11.19 -17.52
CA SER A 45 22.93 -12.58 -17.48
C SER A 45 21.90 -12.80 -16.37
N GLN A 46 21.97 -12.06 -15.27
CA GLN A 46 21.02 -12.13 -14.17
C GLN A 46 19.86 -11.15 -14.40
N ALA A 47 19.04 -11.42 -15.40
CA ALA A 47 17.86 -10.60 -15.77
C ALA A 47 16.61 -10.92 -14.94
N THR A 48 16.73 -11.46 -13.72
CA THR A 48 15.57 -11.59 -12.81
C THR A 48 15.27 -10.24 -12.19
N LEU A 49 14.11 -9.67 -12.53
CA LEU A 49 13.64 -8.39 -11.98
C LEU A 49 13.48 -8.41 -10.45
N PHE A 50 13.35 -9.58 -9.84
CA PHE A 50 13.16 -9.78 -8.41
C PHE A 50 14.20 -10.78 -7.88
N SER A 51 15.21 -10.28 -7.18
CA SER A 51 16.13 -11.12 -6.40
C SER A 51 15.57 -11.41 -5.01
N SER A 52 15.17 -10.38 -4.29
CA SER A 52 14.41 -10.46 -3.03
C SER A 52 13.62 -9.17 -2.78
N ILE A 53 12.56 -9.27 -1.98
CA ILE A 53 11.76 -8.09 -1.57
C ILE A 53 12.63 -7.12 -0.76
N GLY A 54 13.50 -7.64 0.10
CA GLY A 54 14.40 -6.84 0.92
C GLY A 54 15.35 -5.99 0.07
N ASP A 55 15.95 -6.58 -0.96
CA ASP A 55 16.87 -5.88 -1.87
C ASP A 55 16.12 -4.81 -2.68
N ALA A 56 14.94 -5.15 -3.22
CA ALA A 56 14.12 -4.19 -3.95
C ALA A 56 13.72 -3.00 -3.08
N LEU A 57 13.21 -3.23 -1.85
CA LEU A 57 12.83 -2.17 -0.92
C LEU A 57 14.03 -1.35 -0.45
N GLY A 58 15.19 -1.98 -0.25
CA GLY A 58 16.43 -1.31 0.10
C GLY A 58 16.89 -0.34 -0.98
N ASN A 59 16.93 -0.80 -2.22
CA ASN A 59 17.30 0.00 -3.37
C ASN A 59 16.32 1.16 -3.60
N ILE A 60 15.00 0.92 -3.50
CA ILE A 60 13.98 1.97 -3.55
C ILE A 60 14.20 2.99 -2.42
N GLY A 61 14.33 2.53 -1.17
CA GLY A 61 14.49 3.38 0.00
C GLY A 61 15.73 4.27 -0.07
N LEU A 62 16.83 3.74 -0.60
CA LEU A 62 18.10 4.44 -0.74
C LEU A 62 18.02 5.61 -1.73
N PHE A 63 17.23 5.47 -2.81
CA PHE A 63 17.13 6.49 -3.87
C PHE A 63 15.94 7.45 -3.76
N ILE A 64 14.96 7.24 -2.86
CA ILE A 64 13.90 8.23 -2.58
C ILE A 64 14.48 9.59 -2.13
N PRO A 65 15.43 9.66 -1.17
CA PRO A 65 16.06 10.91 -0.78
C PRO A 65 16.79 11.59 -1.93
N TRP A 66 17.42 10.83 -2.83
CA TRP A 66 18.07 11.34 -4.02
C TRP A 66 17.11 12.07 -4.94
N GLY A 67 15.99 11.43 -5.30
CA GLY A 67 14.94 12.02 -6.14
C GLY A 67 14.35 13.29 -5.53
N LEU A 68 14.08 13.26 -4.21
CA LEU A 68 13.50 14.37 -3.48
C LEU A 68 14.47 15.57 -3.41
N LEU A 69 15.69 15.38 -2.89
CA LEU A 69 16.67 16.44 -2.69
C LEU A 69 17.25 16.94 -4.02
N GLY A 70 17.42 16.07 -5.00
CA GLY A 70 17.91 16.41 -6.33
C GLY A 70 17.02 17.46 -7.01
N VAL A 71 15.71 17.18 -7.08
CA VAL A 71 14.76 18.14 -7.67
C VAL A 71 14.71 19.42 -6.85
N LEU A 72 14.62 19.35 -5.52
CA LEU A 72 14.56 20.55 -4.67
C LEU A 72 15.81 21.43 -4.80
N THR A 73 16.98 20.81 -5.01
CA THR A 73 18.24 21.52 -5.17
C THR A 73 18.39 22.15 -6.56
N ILE A 74 18.13 21.38 -7.62
CA ILE A 74 18.35 21.80 -9.00
C ILE A 74 17.27 22.79 -9.47
N ALA A 75 16.02 22.60 -9.03
CA ALA A 75 14.89 23.47 -9.40
C ALA A 75 15.06 24.93 -8.97
N GLN A 76 15.90 25.18 -7.96
CA GLN A 76 16.22 26.55 -7.53
C GLN A 76 16.98 27.38 -8.62
N ARG A 77 17.64 26.69 -9.56
CA ARG A 77 18.46 27.34 -10.60
C ARG A 77 17.93 27.16 -12.02
N ARG A 78 17.33 26.03 -12.36
CA ARG A 78 17.06 25.60 -13.75
C ARG A 78 15.61 25.36 -14.12
N GLY A 79 14.67 25.63 -13.22
CA GLY A 79 13.25 25.33 -13.43
C GLY A 79 12.91 23.85 -13.20
N MET A 80 11.62 23.55 -12.99
CA MET A 80 11.14 22.23 -12.50
C MET A 80 11.39 21.10 -13.51
N ALA A 81 11.07 21.32 -14.80
CA ALA A 81 11.21 20.27 -15.82
C ALA A 81 12.68 19.86 -16.01
N SER A 82 13.58 20.83 -16.10
CA SER A 82 15.02 20.59 -16.24
C SER A 82 15.59 19.92 -14.97
N ALA A 83 15.10 20.30 -13.78
CA ALA A 83 15.52 19.69 -12.52
C ALA A 83 15.12 18.22 -12.45
N ILE A 84 13.91 17.88 -12.87
CA ILE A 84 13.44 16.48 -12.91
C ILE A 84 14.33 15.64 -13.83
N VAL A 85 14.54 16.11 -15.07
CA VAL A 85 15.35 15.37 -16.05
C VAL A 85 16.78 15.18 -15.54
N GLN A 86 17.41 16.22 -15.01
CA GLN A 86 18.78 16.13 -14.49
C GLN A 86 18.89 15.23 -13.26
N THR A 87 17.91 15.29 -12.34
CA THR A 87 17.90 14.41 -11.16
C THR A 87 17.79 12.95 -11.56
N LEU A 88 16.91 12.62 -12.52
CA LEU A 88 16.75 11.26 -13.03
C LEU A 88 18.00 10.79 -13.78
N LEU A 89 18.58 11.63 -14.64
CA LEU A 89 19.78 11.27 -15.40
C LEU A 89 20.99 11.04 -14.48
N ILE A 90 21.25 11.95 -13.55
CA ILE A 90 22.37 11.81 -12.61
C ILE A 90 22.11 10.60 -11.69
N GLY A 91 20.86 10.40 -11.23
CA GLY A 91 20.47 9.25 -10.43
C GLY A 91 20.73 7.93 -11.16
N PHE A 92 20.38 7.85 -12.44
CA PHE A 92 20.68 6.69 -13.27
C PHE A 92 22.19 6.44 -13.42
N LEU A 93 22.95 7.51 -13.71
CA LEU A 93 24.40 7.40 -13.85
C LEU A 93 25.07 6.94 -12.55
N VAL A 94 24.62 7.46 -11.39
CA VAL A 94 25.12 7.03 -10.08
C VAL A 94 24.76 5.58 -9.82
N ALA A 95 23.49 5.19 -10.02
CA ALA A 95 23.06 3.81 -9.82
C ALA A 95 23.83 2.82 -10.71
N PHE A 96 23.98 3.16 -11.98
CA PHE A 96 24.69 2.30 -12.94
C PHE A 96 26.20 2.21 -12.63
N ALA A 97 26.84 3.36 -12.30
CA ALA A 97 28.25 3.38 -11.92
C ALA A 97 28.54 2.54 -10.67
N LEU A 98 27.63 2.53 -9.70
CA LEU A 98 27.74 1.71 -8.50
C LEU A 98 27.64 0.22 -8.82
N GLN A 99 26.75 -0.19 -9.72
CA GLN A 99 26.65 -1.58 -10.15
C GLN A 99 27.91 -2.04 -10.91
N ILE A 100 28.50 -1.13 -11.70
CA ILE A 100 29.82 -1.42 -12.30
C ILE A 100 30.88 -1.56 -11.22
N ALA A 101 30.93 -0.63 -10.24
CA ALA A 101 31.93 -0.69 -9.16
C ALA A 101 31.80 -1.95 -8.27
N GLN A 102 30.60 -2.50 -8.12
CA GLN A 102 30.37 -3.74 -7.40
C GLN A 102 31.01 -4.97 -8.07
N ILE A 103 31.36 -4.91 -9.35
CA ILE A 103 32.09 -5.99 -10.04
C ILE A 103 33.41 -6.33 -9.35
N TRP A 104 34.04 -5.31 -8.73
CA TRP A 104 35.30 -5.50 -7.97
C TRP A 104 35.10 -5.82 -6.49
N VAL A 105 33.87 -6.02 -6.02
CA VAL A 105 33.53 -6.36 -4.63
C VAL A 105 32.99 -7.79 -4.60
N PRO A 106 33.80 -8.83 -4.26
CA PRO A 106 33.42 -10.24 -4.37
C PRO A 106 32.19 -10.66 -3.57
N THR A 107 31.91 -9.94 -2.48
CA THR A 107 30.75 -10.18 -1.63
C THR A 107 29.45 -9.61 -2.18
N ARG A 108 29.50 -8.88 -3.31
CA ARG A 108 28.35 -8.29 -3.98
C ARG A 108 28.11 -8.91 -5.35
N THR A 109 26.86 -9.09 -5.69
CA THR A 109 26.43 -9.56 -7.01
C THR A 109 25.82 -8.40 -7.80
N PRO A 110 26.56 -7.81 -8.76
CA PRO A 110 26.03 -6.70 -9.55
C PRO A 110 24.85 -7.16 -10.41
N ALA A 111 23.74 -6.43 -10.38
CA ALA A 111 22.53 -6.76 -11.12
C ALA A 111 21.82 -5.53 -11.71
N LEU A 112 21.38 -5.63 -12.96
CA LEU A 112 20.59 -4.55 -13.60
C LEU A 112 19.25 -4.32 -12.92
N SER A 113 18.68 -5.32 -12.25
CA SER A 113 17.49 -5.18 -11.41
C SER A 113 17.66 -4.13 -10.33
N ASP A 114 18.84 -3.99 -9.74
CA ASP A 114 19.10 -3.00 -8.72
C ASP A 114 19.09 -1.58 -9.29
N VAL A 115 19.62 -1.37 -10.49
CA VAL A 115 19.50 -0.08 -11.20
C VAL A 115 18.03 0.25 -11.44
N PHE A 116 17.22 -0.73 -11.83
CA PHE A 116 15.78 -0.53 -12.01
C PHE A 116 15.10 -0.09 -10.71
N TRP A 117 15.33 -0.81 -9.59
CA TRP A 117 14.72 -0.48 -8.30
C TRP A 117 15.22 0.85 -7.74
N ASN A 118 16.49 1.18 -7.92
CA ASN A 118 17.06 2.48 -7.60
C ASN A 118 16.34 3.61 -8.37
N MET A 119 16.04 3.38 -9.66
CA MET A 119 15.30 4.35 -10.47
C MET A 119 13.84 4.48 -10.05
N VAL A 120 13.19 3.40 -9.63
CA VAL A 120 11.84 3.43 -9.04
C VAL A 120 11.85 4.32 -7.79
N GLY A 121 12.83 4.16 -6.91
CA GLY A 121 13.02 5.01 -5.74
C GLY A 121 13.26 6.48 -6.10
N CYS A 122 14.12 6.74 -7.08
CA CYS A 122 14.39 8.08 -7.59
C CYS A 122 13.12 8.75 -8.13
N ILE A 123 12.32 8.04 -8.93
CA ILE A 123 11.04 8.53 -9.47
C ILE A 123 10.06 8.82 -8.32
N ALA A 124 9.94 7.95 -7.33
CA ALA A 124 9.10 8.17 -6.15
C ALA A 124 9.51 9.46 -5.41
N GLY A 125 10.82 9.69 -5.21
CA GLY A 125 11.34 10.90 -4.62
C GLY A 125 11.03 12.17 -5.45
N VAL A 126 11.14 12.08 -6.78
CA VAL A 126 10.77 13.16 -7.72
C VAL A 126 9.29 13.48 -7.63
N LEU A 127 8.40 12.46 -7.60
CA LEU A 127 6.95 12.64 -7.47
C LEU A 127 6.60 13.30 -6.14
N LEU A 128 7.24 12.87 -5.05
CA LEU A 128 7.08 13.47 -3.73
C LEU A 128 7.51 14.94 -3.74
N SER A 129 8.65 15.26 -4.35
CA SER A 129 9.12 16.64 -4.53
C SER A 129 8.14 17.49 -5.33
N TYR A 130 7.58 16.96 -6.40
CA TYR A 130 6.58 17.64 -7.22
C TYR A 130 5.29 17.92 -6.44
N GLN A 131 4.79 16.94 -5.68
CA GLN A 131 3.60 17.10 -4.83
C GLN A 131 3.85 18.14 -3.72
N LEU A 132 5.00 18.10 -3.07
CA LEU A 132 5.39 19.08 -2.06
C LEU A 132 5.46 20.49 -2.64
N ASN A 133 5.98 20.64 -3.85
CA ASN A 133 6.11 21.95 -4.49
C ASN A 133 4.78 22.51 -5.01
N THR A 134 3.91 21.68 -5.58
CA THR A 134 2.56 22.08 -6.04
C THR A 134 1.63 22.41 -4.88
N ARG A 135 1.71 21.64 -3.77
CA ARG A 135 1.00 21.96 -2.53
C ARG A 135 1.57 23.22 -1.86
N ARG A 136 2.87 23.44 -1.95
CA ARG A 136 3.56 24.64 -1.44
C ARG A 136 3.07 25.93 -2.09
N GLN A 137 2.76 25.92 -3.40
CA GLN A 137 2.15 27.06 -4.11
C GLN A 137 0.68 27.31 -3.72
N LYS A 138 -0.09 26.25 -3.37
CA LYS A 138 -1.48 26.37 -2.91
C LYS A 138 -1.62 26.58 -1.40
N LEU A 139 -0.60 26.21 -0.61
CA LEU A 139 -0.58 26.20 0.85
C LEU A 139 0.50 27.11 1.41
N SER A 140 0.84 28.19 0.71
CA SER A 140 1.93 29.12 1.06
C SER A 140 1.76 29.87 2.41
N GLY A 141 0.88 29.38 3.30
CA GLY A 141 0.68 29.89 4.64
C GLY A 141 0.82 28.88 5.77
N ILE A 142 1.10 27.59 5.50
CA ILE A 142 0.78 26.54 6.48
C ILE A 142 1.96 25.59 6.82
N PHE A 143 3.20 25.78 6.39
CA PHE A 143 4.32 24.95 6.84
C PHE A 143 4.90 25.45 8.18
N GLY A 144 4.23 25.08 9.28
CA GLY A 144 4.68 25.29 10.65
C GLY A 144 5.16 23.99 11.30
N ILE A 145 5.72 24.10 12.48
CA ILE A 145 6.17 22.96 13.33
C ILE A 145 5.06 21.91 13.53
N GLN A 146 3.78 22.33 13.47
CA GLN A 146 2.62 21.42 13.63
C GLN A 146 2.53 20.37 12.51
N GLN A 147 2.96 20.67 11.28
CA GLN A 147 2.92 19.69 10.18
C GLN A 147 4.07 18.71 10.24
N ILE A 148 5.24 19.14 10.71
CA ILE A 148 6.34 18.23 11.00
C ILE A 148 5.91 17.25 12.10
N ILE A 149 5.24 17.73 13.14
CA ILE A 149 4.67 16.91 14.21
C ILE A 149 3.62 15.94 13.67
N GLY A 150 2.70 16.41 12.83
CA GLY A 150 1.70 15.55 12.18
C GLY A 150 2.33 14.49 11.26
N GLY A 151 3.36 14.86 10.52
CA GLY A 151 4.15 13.94 9.69
C GLY A 151 4.86 12.87 10.52
N LEU A 152 5.43 13.22 11.66
CA LEU A 152 6.03 12.27 12.60
C LEU A 152 4.98 11.30 13.17
N LEU A 153 3.81 11.79 13.54
CA LEU A 153 2.74 10.92 14.05
C LEU A 153 2.32 9.89 13.00
N VAL A 154 2.14 10.31 11.75
CA VAL A 154 1.82 9.40 10.65
C VAL A 154 2.96 8.40 10.42
N ALA A 155 4.22 8.86 10.43
CA ALA A 155 5.37 7.99 10.26
C ALA A 155 5.49 6.93 11.37
N TRP A 156 5.16 7.30 12.61
CA TRP A 156 5.08 6.35 13.73
C TRP A 156 3.97 5.30 13.55
N ILE A 157 2.78 5.69 13.10
CA ILE A 157 1.69 4.75 12.83
C ILE A 157 2.09 3.77 11.71
N VAL A 158 2.70 4.27 10.64
CA VAL A 158 3.21 3.44 9.54
C VAL A 158 4.30 2.49 10.03
N TRP A 159 5.21 2.95 10.90
CA TRP A 159 6.25 2.11 11.48
C TRP A 159 5.69 0.97 12.36
N GLU A 160 4.62 1.23 13.12
CA GLU A 160 3.92 0.19 13.90
C GLU A 160 3.32 -0.90 13.01
N TRP A 161 2.99 -0.58 11.77
CA TRP A 161 2.43 -1.51 10.79
C TRP A 161 3.48 -2.17 9.87
N LEU A 162 4.78 -1.83 10.01
CA LEU A 162 5.81 -2.53 9.24
C LEU A 162 5.86 -4.02 9.63
N PRO A 163 5.99 -4.93 8.63
CA PRO A 163 6.40 -4.74 7.23
C PRO A 163 5.30 -4.35 6.24
N LEU A 164 4.11 -4.01 6.65
CA LEU A 164 2.98 -3.60 5.80
C LEU A 164 2.51 -4.71 4.83
N ILE A 165 2.70 -5.95 5.22
CA ILE A 165 2.25 -7.11 4.44
C ILE A 165 0.90 -7.55 5.00
N PRO A 166 -0.23 -7.14 4.39
CA PRO A 166 -1.53 -7.56 4.89
C PRO A 166 -1.75 -9.04 4.57
N SER A 167 -2.20 -9.79 5.56
CA SER A 167 -2.70 -11.14 5.40
C SER A 167 -4.20 -11.15 5.53
N LEU A 168 -4.84 -11.92 4.69
CA LEU A 168 -6.27 -12.16 4.73
C LEU A 168 -6.58 -13.56 5.29
N ASP A 169 -5.59 -14.21 5.90
CA ASP A 169 -5.73 -15.51 6.53
C ASP A 169 -6.46 -15.39 7.88
N PHE A 170 -7.56 -16.12 8.00
CA PHE A 170 -8.37 -16.15 9.22
C PHE A 170 -7.59 -16.77 10.40
N GLN A 171 -6.76 -17.78 10.14
CA GLN A 171 -6.00 -18.44 11.21
C GLN A 171 -4.95 -17.50 11.81
N LEU A 172 -4.32 -16.63 10.99
CA LEU A 172 -3.40 -15.60 11.45
C LEU A 172 -4.11 -14.63 12.41
N VAL A 173 -5.28 -14.11 12.00
CA VAL A 173 -6.08 -13.19 12.85
C VAL A 173 -6.46 -13.87 14.17
N LYS A 174 -6.88 -15.14 14.13
CA LYS A 174 -7.20 -15.92 15.33
C LYS A 174 -5.99 -16.12 16.25
N ASN A 175 -4.82 -16.37 15.68
CA ASN A 175 -3.57 -16.52 16.44
C ASN A 175 -3.18 -15.20 17.10
N HIS A 176 -3.22 -14.08 16.38
CA HIS A 176 -2.94 -12.75 16.94
C HIS A 176 -3.90 -12.38 18.08
N LEU A 177 -5.20 -12.74 17.96
CA LEU A 177 -6.18 -12.54 19.03
C LEU A 177 -5.87 -13.40 20.26
N LYS A 178 -5.41 -14.65 20.08
CA LYS A 178 -4.99 -15.51 21.18
C LYS A 178 -3.74 -14.95 21.87
N GLU A 179 -2.74 -14.52 21.13
CA GLU A 179 -1.50 -13.93 21.66
C GLU A 179 -1.78 -12.62 22.43
N LEU A 180 -2.74 -11.82 21.95
CA LEU A 180 -3.16 -10.60 22.64
C LEU A 180 -3.74 -10.87 24.03
N LEU A 181 -4.39 -12.03 24.23
CA LEU A 181 -5.03 -12.44 25.46
C LEU A 181 -4.17 -13.41 26.31
N ALA A 182 -2.99 -13.78 25.84
CA ALA A 182 -2.06 -14.65 26.53
C ALA A 182 -1.20 -13.83 27.53
N PHE A 183 -1.60 -13.80 28.79
CA PHE A 183 -0.92 -13.05 29.85
C PHE A 183 0.18 -13.86 30.57
N ASP A 184 0.54 -15.03 30.05
CA ASP A 184 1.47 -15.96 30.70
C ASP A 184 2.93 -15.49 30.70
N SER A 185 3.30 -14.60 29.75
CA SER A 185 4.65 -14.09 29.59
C SER A 185 4.66 -12.57 29.35
N ILE A 186 4.63 -11.78 30.42
CA ILE A 186 4.68 -10.32 30.34
C ILE A 186 6.13 -9.84 30.38
N SER A 187 6.57 -9.18 29.29
CA SER A 187 7.87 -8.49 29.25
C SER A 187 7.73 -7.06 29.74
N PHE A 188 8.29 -6.76 30.88
CA PHE A 188 8.23 -5.43 31.51
C PHE A 188 8.86 -4.35 30.62
N ASN A 189 9.97 -4.66 29.96
CA ASN A 189 10.68 -3.73 29.06
C ASN A 189 9.77 -3.31 27.90
N LEU A 190 9.05 -4.25 27.32
CA LEU A 190 8.14 -4.01 26.20
C LEU A 190 6.90 -3.21 26.63
N VAL A 191 6.34 -3.50 27.80
CA VAL A 191 5.23 -2.73 28.39
C VAL A 191 5.64 -1.26 28.58
N PHE A 192 6.81 -1.03 29.16
CA PHE A 192 7.29 0.33 29.42
C PHE A 192 7.58 1.11 28.13
N GLU A 193 8.23 0.46 27.15
CA GLU A 193 8.50 1.03 25.84
C GLU A 193 7.20 1.48 25.15
N ARG A 194 6.18 0.59 25.11
CA ARG A 194 4.89 0.89 24.47
C ARG A 194 4.11 1.97 25.23
N ALA A 195 4.20 2.01 26.54
CA ALA A 195 3.62 3.09 27.33
C ALA A 195 4.28 4.44 27.01
N ALA A 196 5.61 4.50 26.90
CA ALA A 196 6.33 5.71 26.53
C ALA A 196 5.99 6.20 25.10
N ILE A 197 5.90 5.29 24.14
CA ILE A 197 5.47 5.62 22.76
C ILE A 197 4.02 6.13 22.75
N THR A 198 3.14 5.56 23.56
CA THR A 198 1.75 6.02 23.67
C THR A 198 1.67 7.42 24.28
N LEU A 199 2.48 7.73 25.29
CA LEU A 199 2.60 9.08 25.82
C LEU A 199 3.09 10.07 24.74
N LEU A 200 4.05 9.66 23.91
CA LEU A 200 4.48 10.44 22.75
C LEU A 200 3.32 10.73 21.80
N PHE A 201 2.51 9.71 21.44
CA PHE A 201 1.34 9.92 20.57
C PHE A 201 0.35 10.93 21.18
N GLY A 202 0.10 10.83 22.48
CA GLY A 202 -0.74 11.79 23.19
C GLY A 202 -0.21 13.22 23.07
N GLU A 203 1.09 13.43 23.30
CA GLU A 203 1.74 14.75 23.20
C GLU A 203 1.73 15.28 21.76
N LEU A 204 2.05 14.46 20.75
CA LEU A 204 2.00 14.85 19.34
C LEU A 204 0.57 15.21 18.92
N LEU A 205 -0.44 14.40 19.28
CA LEU A 205 -1.84 14.66 19.02
C LEU A 205 -2.31 15.98 19.65
N SER A 206 -1.90 16.26 20.89
CA SER A 206 -2.28 17.50 21.60
C SER A 206 -1.73 18.77 20.94
N ARG A 207 -0.67 18.64 20.11
CA ARG A 207 -0.06 19.75 19.37
C ARG A 207 -0.64 19.92 17.96
N VAL A 208 -1.23 18.85 17.40
CA VAL A 208 -1.87 18.88 16.05
C VAL A 208 -3.36 19.19 16.15
N LEU A 209 -4.02 18.64 17.17
CA LEU A 209 -5.45 18.81 17.42
C LEU A 209 -5.69 19.83 18.54
N LYS A 210 -6.95 20.25 18.72
CA LYS A 210 -7.34 20.96 19.95
C LYS A 210 -7.04 20.06 21.17
N PRO A 211 -6.45 20.58 22.25
CA PRO A 211 -5.94 19.75 23.35
C PRO A 211 -6.93 18.69 23.88
N HIS A 212 -8.18 19.05 24.13
CA HIS A 212 -9.21 18.11 24.60
C HIS A 212 -9.52 16.98 23.60
N HIS A 213 -9.36 17.21 22.30
CA HIS A 213 -9.59 16.16 21.30
C HIS A 213 -8.52 15.06 21.34
N SER A 214 -7.32 15.35 21.87
CA SER A 214 -6.28 14.34 22.03
C SER A 214 -6.64 13.22 23.03
N LEU A 215 -7.52 13.51 24.00
CA LEU A 215 -7.99 12.52 24.97
C LEU A 215 -8.85 11.43 24.33
N ILE A 216 -9.58 11.75 23.26
CA ILE A 216 -10.42 10.81 22.51
C ILE A 216 -9.64 10.26 21.32
N ALA A 217 -8.82 11.09 20.67
CA ALA A 217 -8.06 10.69 19.50
C ALA A 217 -6.98 9.65 19.84
N LEU A 218 -6.35 9.72 21.01
CA LEU A 218 -5.32 8.77 21.40
C LEU A 218 -5.83 7.32 21.49
N PRO A 219 -6.92 7.00 22.21
CA PRO A 219 -7.49 5.65 22.19
C PRO A 219 -7.87 5.19 20.78
N LEU A 220 -8.39 6.08 19.93
CA LEU A 220 -8.75 5.75 18.55
C LEU A 220 -7.52 5.42 17.69
N VAL A 221 -6.43 6.17 17.83
CA VAL A 221 -5.17 5.90 17.14
C VAL A 221 -4.61 4.55 17.61
N VAL A 222 -4.58 4.29 18.91
CA VAL A 222 -4.11 3.01 19.45
C VAL A 222 -5.00 1.85 18.97
N ALA A 223 -6.31 2.01 19.00
CA ALA A 223 -7.23 1.02 18.46
C ALA A 223 -6.98 0.74 16.96
N SER A 224 -6.71 1.79 16.16
CA SER A 224 -6.37 1.61 14.75
C SER A 224 -5.05 0.88 14.54
N ILE A 225 -4.05 1.10 15.39
CA ILE A 225 -2.77 0.38 15.35
C ILE A 225 -2.99 -1.11 15.67
N ILE A 226 -3.74 -1.43 16.72
CA ILE A 226 -4.04 -2.81 17.11
C ILE A 226 -4.84 -3.50 16.01
N LEU A 227 -5.90 -2.85 15.51
CA LEU A 227 -6.71 -3.40 14.42
C LEU A 227 -5.85 -3.65 13.16
N GLY A 228 -4.98 -2.72 12.80
CA GLY A 228 -4.06 -2.92 11.66
C GLY A 228 -3.16 -4.13 11.87
N LYS A 229 -2.56 -4.27 13.06
CA LYS A 229 -1.66 -5.39 13.40
C LYS A 229 -2.34 -6.75 13.35
N LEU A 230 -3.65 -6.85 13.59
CA LEU A 230 -4.37 -8.12 13.50
C LEU A 230 -4.32 -8.72 12.08
N PHE A 231 -4.22 -7.87 11.05
CA PHE A 231 -4.23 -8.28 9.65
C PHE A 231 -2.86 -8.21 8.97
N LEU A 232 -1.77 -8.00 9.73
CA LEU A 232 -0.43 -7.89 9.17
C LEU A 232 0.42 -9.11 9.56
N VAL A 233 1.10 -9.68 8.56
CA VAL A 233 2.10 -10.75 8.78
C VAL A 233 3.27 -10.20 9.59
N ASP A 234 3.83 -11.03 10.48
CA ASP A 234 4.98 -10.69 11.35
C ASP A 234 4.77 -9.43 12.22
N ALA A 235 3.53 -8.97 12.35
CA ALA A 235 3.21 -7.89 13.26
C ALA A 235 3.20 -8.41 14.70
N GLN A 236 4.19 -8.01 15.48
CA GLN A 236 4.23 -8.36 16.90
C GLN A 236 3.01 -7.77 17.61
N LEU A 237 2.14 -8.62 18.11
CA LEU A 237 0.95 -8.27 18.87
C LEU A 237 0.80 -9.28 20.02
N ASN A 238 1.15 -8.87 21.22
CA ASN A 238 1.07 -9.71 22.43
C ASN A 238 0.49 -8.93 23.61
N ALA A 239 0.21 -9.63 24.71
CA ALA A 239 -0.35 -9.03 25.92
C ALA A 239 0.51 -7.89 26.48
N SER A 240 1.85 -7.96 26.39
CA SER A 240 2.76 -6.91 26.86
C SER A 240 2.56 -5.61 26.09
N ILE A 241 2.42 -5.68 24.74
CA ILE A 241 2.17 -4.52 23.88
C ILE A 241 0.81 -3.91 24.22
N PHE A 242 -0.21 -4.74 24.38
CA PHE A 242 -1.55 -4.29 24.73
C PHE A 242 -1.59 -3.58 26.08
N LEU A 243 -0.99 -4.17 27.11
CA LEU A 243 -0.86 -3.54 28.44
C LEU A 243 -0.09 -2.23 28.37
N GLY A 244 1.00 -2.16 27.60
CA GLY A 244 1.76 -0.94 27.42
C GLY A 244 0.92 0.18 26.82
N PHE A 245 0.11 -0.11 25.80
CA PHE A 245 -0.82 0.85 25.21
C PHE A 245 -1.88 1.32 26.23
N LEU A 246 -2.46 0.42 27.02
CA LEU A 246 -3.45 0.78 28.05
C LEU A 246 -2.83 1.68 29.14
N ILE A 247 -1.66 1.29 29.68
CA ILE A 247 -0.94 2.06 30.69
C ILE A 247 -0.59 3.43 30.12
N GLY A 248 -0.14 3.52 28.88
CA GLY A 248 0.18 4.78 28.21
C GLY A 248 -1.02 5.70 28.06
N ILE A 249 -2.21 5.18 27.71
CA ILE A 249 -3.46 5.96 27.64
C ILE A 249 -3.84 6.50 29.02
N VAL A 250 -3.83 5.66 30.05
CA VAL A 250 -4.16 6.05 31.41
C VAL A 250 -3.15 7.09 31.92
N SER A 251 -1.86 6.86 31.70
CA SER A 251 -0.80 7.81 32.05
C SER A 251 -0.95 9.14 31.34
N TRP A 252 -1.34 9.13 30.04
CA TRP A 252 -1.64 10.35 29.31
C TRP A 252 -2.79 11.13 29.92
N TRP A 253 -3.88 10.48 30.28
CA TRP A 253 -5.01 11.13 30.94
C TRP A 253 -4.64 11.74 32.30
N ALA A 254 -3.74 11.08 33.05
CA ALA A 254 -3.24 11.59 34.33
C ALA A 254 -2.39 12.86 34.16
N ILE A 255 -1.45 12.87 33.19
CA ILE A 255 -0.54 14.01 32.98
C ILE A 255 -1.14 15.13 32.14
N PHE A 256 -2.26 14.91 31.47
CA PHE A 256 -2.88 15.87 30.53
C PHE A 256 -3.16 17.24 31.17
N ARG A 257 -3.50 17.25 32.46
CA ARG A 257 -3.79 18.48 33.22
C ARG A 257 -2.55 19.30 33.58
N LEU A 258 -1.36 18.76 33.42
CA LEU A 258 -0.11 19.47 33.67
C LEU A 258 0.16 20.54 32.62
N SER A 259 1.00 21.53 32.97
CA SER A 259 1.47 22.52 31.99
C SER A 259 2.19 21.81 30.81
N VAL A 260 2.11 22.41 29.62
CA VAL A 260 2.70 21.85 28.38
C VAL A 260 4.17 21.52 28.57
N ASP A 261 4.96 22.39 29.23
CA ASP A 261 6.38 22.17 29.42
C ASP A 261 6.67 20.98 30.35
N ARG A 262 5.94 20.85 31.48
CA ARG A 262 6.07 19.71 32.38
C ARG A 262 5.69 18.39 31.72
N ARG A 263 4.58 18.41 30.97
CA ARG A 263 4.10 17.25 30.23
C ARG A 263 5.12 16.80 29.17
N THR A 264 5.64 17.74 28.38
CA THR A 264 6.70 17.47 27.41
C THR A 264 7.95 16.92 28.06
N ALA A 265 8.37 17.47 29.19
CA ALA A 265 9.53 16.96 29.93
C ALA A 265 9.33 15.51 30.40
N ILE A 266 8.14 15.17 30.92
CA ILE A 266 7.80 13.80 31.34
C ILE A 266 7.84 12.85 30.13
N VAL A 267 7.26 13.24 28.98
CA VAL A 267 7.27 12.42 27.77
C VAL A 267 8.70 12.19 27.27
N VAL A 268 9.53 13.24 27.20
CA VAL A 268 10.94 13.11 26.81
C VAL A 268 11.70 12.21 27.78
N ALA A 269 11.52 12.40 29.10
CA ALA A 269 12.15 11.54 30.10
C ALA A 269 11.73 10.07 29.99
N ALA A 270 10.44 9.81 29.77
CA ALA A 270 9.92 8.46 29.55
C ALA A 270 10.52 7.79 28.31
N LEU A 271 10.66 8.53 27.17
CA LEU A 271 11.28 8.03 25.96
C LEU A 271 12.78 7.72 26.15
N LEU A 272 13.52 8.62 26.79
CA LEU A 272 14.94 8.40 27.09
C LEU A 272 15.13 7.22 28.03
N LEU A 273 14.28 7.10 29.04
CA LEU A 273 14.32 5.96 29.97
C LEU A 273 13.97 4.64 29.26
N ALA A 274 12.95 4.64 28.38
CA ALA A 274 12.60 3.47 27.58
C ALA A 274 13.77 3.03 26.69
N TYR A 275 14.41 3.98 26.00
CA TYR A 275 15.61 3.71 25.21
C TYR A 275 16.73 3.13 26.06
N SER A 276 16.99 3.72 27.26
CA SER A 276 18.05 3.24 28.14
C SER A 276 17.78 1.84 28.68
N ILE A 277 16.54 1.53 29.07
CA ILE A 277 16.13 0.18 29.51
C ILE A 277 16.35 -0.82 28.36
N GLN A 278 15.95 -0.49 27.14
CA GLN A 278 16.12 -1.35 25.98
C GLN A 278 17.60 -1.53 25.60
N ALA A 279 18.39 -0.48 25.66
CA ALA A 279 19.83 -0.50 25.37
C ALA A 279 20.62 -1.35 26.37
N LEU A 280 20.26 -1.30 27.67
CA LEU A 280 20.98 -1.97 28.72
C LEU A 280 20.40 -3.34 29.11
N ALA A 281 19.26 -3.74 28.57
CA ALA A 281 18.74 -5.10 28.77
C ALA A 281 19.66 -6.14 28.09
N PRO A 282 19.93 -7.31 28.69
CA PRO A 282 19.27 -7.93 29.85
C PRO A 282 19.86 -7.56 31.24
N PHE A 283 20.64 -6.52 31.38
CA PHE A 283 21.28 -6.04 32.61
C PHE A 283 22.29 -7.02 33.24
N SER A 284 22.76 -7.99 32.46
CA SER A 284 23.81 -8.93 32.88
C SER A 284 25.18 -8.44 32.39
N LEU A 285 26.13 -8.33 33.32
CA LEU A 285 27.49 -7.88 32.97
C LEU A 285 28.31 -8.99 32.32
N LYS A 286 29.23 -8.59 31.46
CA LYS A 286 30.27 -9.45 30.88
C LYS A 286 31.52 -9.45 31.77
N ASP A 287 32.26 -10.54 31.74
CA ASP A 287 33.56 -10.63 32.41
C ASP A 287 34.62 -9.73 31.75
N ALA A 288 34.52 -9.49 30.44
CA ALA A 288 35.39 -8.59 29.70
C ALA A 288 34.59 -7.73 28.71
N PRO A 289 34.93 -6.44 28.55
CA PRO A 289 34.25 -5.57 27.59
C PRO A 289 34.49 -6.00 26.13
N THR A 290 33.51 -5.85 25.28
CA THR A 290 33.66 -6.07 23.84
C THR A 290 34.32 -4.86 23.17
N SER A 291 34.88 -5.06 21.97
CA SER A 291 35.41 -3.95 21.16
C SER A 291 34.28 -3.03 20.69
N PHE A 292 34.54 -1.71 20.68
CA PHE A 292 33.60 -0.73 20.16
C PHE A 292 33.60 -0.74 18.63
N GLY A 293 32.41 -0.79 18.02
CA GLY A 293 32.21 -0.75 16.56
C GLY A 293 32.37 0.67 16.01
N TRP A 294 33.56 0.99 15.53
CA TRP A 294 33.87 2.31 14.95
C TRP A 294 33.37 2.50 13.52
N LEU A 295 33.05 1.40 12.81
CA LEU A 295 32.58 1.47 11.43
C LEU A 295 31.08 1.90 11.40
N PRO A 296 30.76 3.07 10.86
CA PRO A 296 29.38 3.56 10.87
C PRO A 296 28.44 2.64 10.08
N PHE A 297 27.27 2.37 10.62
CA PHE A 297 26.20 1.60 9.97
C PHE A 297 26.55 0.16 9.56
N GLN A 298 27.62 -0.41 10.08
CA GLN A 298 28.03 -1.78 9.77
C GLN A 298 26.90 -2.78 10.04
N GLY A 299 26.30 -2.76 11.23
CA GLY A 299 25.19 -3.65 11.59
C GLY A 299 23.92 -3.46 10.74
N LEU A 300 23.76 -2.32 10.06
CA LEU A 300 22.66 -2.08 9.12
C LEU A 300 22.91 -2.68 7.73
N LEU A 301 24.17 -2.94 7.40
CA LEU A 301 24.58 -3.49 6.11
C LEU A 301 24.79 -5.03 6.17
N GLU A 302 24.75 -5.61 7.38
CA GLU A 302 24.87 -7.04 7.64
C GLU A 302 23.53 -7.63 8.08
N GLY A 303 23.21 -8.85 7.69
CA GLY A 303 22.00 -9.57 8.08
C GLY A 303 20.74 -9.21 7.28
N SER A 304 19.56 -9.36 7.89
CA SER A 304 18.29 -9.13 7.22
C SER A 304 18.01 -7.64 7.01
N MET A 305 17.94 -7.23 5.75
CA MET A 305 17.70 -5.84 5.36
C MET A 305 16.38 -5.27 5.91
N LEU A 306 15.32 -6.09 5.95
CA LEU A 306 14.01 -5.67 6.46
C LEU A 306 14.06 -5.35 7.97
N VAL A 307 14.73 -6.20 8.76
CA VAL A 307 14.91 -5.99 10.19
C VAL A 307 15.73 -4.72 10.44
N ASN A 308 16.80 -4.54 9.67
CA ASN A 308 17.70 -3.39 9.77
C ASN A 308 17.00 -2.07 9.41
N ILE A 309 16.20 -2.04 8.33
CA ILE A 309 15.40 -0.86 7.95
C ILE A 309 14.39 -0.54 9.04
N ARG A 310 13.73 -1.53 9.63
CA ARG A 310 12.77 -1.32 10.71
C ARG A 310 13.42 -0.72 11.95
N SER A 311 14.59 -1.22 12.33
CA SER A 311 15.39 -0.70 13.46
C SER A 311 15.85 0.75 13.20
N LEU A 312 16.43 1.00 12.01
CA LEU A 312 16.85 2.33 11.59
C LEU A 312 15.70 3.34 11.61
N ALA A 313 14.55 2.98 11.05
CA ALA A 313 13.37 3.83 11.02
C ALA A 313 12.85 4.12 12.43
N GLY A 314 12.79 3.11 13.31
CA GLY A 314 12.38 3.26 14.72
C GLY A 314 13.28 4.24 15.48
N ASN A 315 14.60 4.08 15.38
CA ASN A 315 15.57 4.95 16.03
C ASN A 315 15.51 6.38 15.47
N LEU A 316 15.39 6.55 14.14
CA LEU A 316 15.20 7.86 13.52
C LEU A 316 13.92 8.55 14.01
N LEU A 317 12.81 7.83 14.11
CA LEU A 317 11.55 8.37 14.61
C LEU A 317 11.66 8.77 16.09
N LEU A 318 12.28 7.93 16.91
CA LEU A 318 12.50 8.21 18.34
C LEU A 318 13.33 9.48 18.53
N PHE A 319 14.52 9.54 17.91
CA PHE A 319 15.43 10.68 18.05
C PHE A 319 14.82 11.95 17.45
N SER A 320 14.16 11.87 16.31
CA SER A 320 13.44 13.01 15.70
C SER A 320 12.34 13.52 16.61
N SER A 321 11.58 12.62 17.25
CA SER A 321 10.50 12.98 18.17
C SER A 321 11.03 13.70 19.42
N VAL A 322 12.09 13.19 20.04
CA VAL A 322 12.74 13.84 21.18
C VAL A 322 13.26 15.23 20.78
N LEU A 323 13.97 15.35 19.66
CA LEU A 323 14.53 16.62 19.18
C LEU A 323 13.44 17.65 18.86
N ILE A 324 12.33 17.25 18.27
CA ILE A 324 11.20 18.14 17.98
C ILE A 324 10.49 18.59 19.27
N LEU A 325 10.31 17.69 20.23
CA LEU A 325 9.71 18.04 21.51
C LEU A 325 10.60 19.03 22.28
N LEU A 326 11.91 18.80 22.34
CA LEU A 326 12.89 19.74 22.92
C LEU A 326 12.89 21.09 22.18
N ARG A 327 12.80 21.07 20.86
CA ARG A 327 12.70 22.29 20.04
C ARG A 327 11.42 23.06 20.31
N ALA A 328 10.30 22.37 20.48
CA ALA A 328 9.01 22.97 20.79
C ALA A 328 8.96 23.58 22.22
N SER A 329 9.79 23.09 23.13
CA SER A 329 10.00 23.66 24.49
C SER A 329 11.05 24.78 24.51
N GLY A 330 11.50 25.27 23.35
CA GLY A 330 12.38 26.45 23.26
C GLY A 330 13.87 26.12 23.14
N SER A 331 14.31 24.88 23.23
CA SER A 331 15.71 24.49 23.12
C SER A 331 16.29 24.79 21.72
N LYS A 332 17.57 25.14 21.66
CA LYS A 332 18.28 25.27 20.36
C LYS A 332 18.52 23.88 19.79
N LEU A 333 18.00 23.60 18.60
CA LEU A 333 18.06 22.27 17.98
C LEU A 333 19.48 21.69 17.89
N GLY A 334 20.49 22.55 17.67
CA GLY A 334 21.89 22.12 17.66
C GLY A 334 22.41 21.63 18.99
N ALA A 335 22.11 22.35 20.07
CA ALA A 335 22.51 21.93 21.41
C ALA A 335 21.76 20.65 21.83
N ALA A 336 20.45 20.57 21.52
CA ALA A 336 19.65 19.37 21.76
C ALA A 336 20.19 18.16 21.00
N SER A 337 20.58 18.30 19.72
CA SER A 337 21.15 17.20 18.93
C SER A 337 22.49 16.71 19.49
N VAL A 338 23.39 17.62 19.90
CA VAL A 338 24.67 17.23 20.51
C VAL A 338 24.47 16.59 21.89
N GLY A 339 23.58 17.14 22.71
CA GLY A 339 23.27 16.55 24.02
C GLY A 339 22.67 15.17 23.93
N LEU A 340 21.71 14.97 23.00
CA LEU A 340 21.11 13.66 22.77
C LEU A 340 22.12 12.66 22.18
N ALA A 341 22.96 13.08 21.22
CA ALA A 341 24.01 12.23 20.67
C ALA A 341 25.03 11.80 21.73
N PHE A 342 25.38 12.71 22.64
CA PHE A 342 26.24 12.39 23.78
C PHE A 342 25.58 11.36 24.73
N TRP A 343 24.29 11.55 25.06
CA TRP A 343 23.54 10.59 25.86
C TRP A 343 23.52 9.19 25.21
N VAL A 344 23.20 9.12 23.91
CA VAL A 344 23.18 7.85 23.17
C VAL A 344 24.58 7.23 23.14
N LEU A 345 25.65 8.02 22.95
CA LEU A 345 27.02 7.52 23.02
C LEU A 345 27.35 6.91 24.41
N CYS A 346 26.89 7.53 25.49
CA CYS A 346 27.06 6.95 26.82
C CYS A 346 26.35 5.59 26.95
N MET A 347 25.17 5.43 26.36
CA MET A 347 24.46 4.13 26.33
C MET A 347 25.22 3.09 25.49
N GLU A 348 25.74 3.46 24.32
CA GLU A 348 26.56 2.58 23.47
C GLU A 348 27.87 2.14 24.17
N LEU A 349 28.51 3.04 24.90
CA LEU A 349 29.68 2.70 25.71
C LEU A 349 29.32 1.77 26.88
N ALA A 350 28.17 1.98 27.52
CA ALA A 350 27.71 1.09 28.59
C ALA A 350 27.38 -0.33 28.05
N GLN A 351 26.91 -0.47 26.83
CA GLN A 351 26.64 -1.77 26.19
C GLN A 351 27.87 -2.64 26.04
N LEU A 352 29.08 -2.08 26.00
CA LEU A 352 30.33 -2.86 25.94
C LEU A 352 30.49 -3.83 27.11
N PHE A 353 29.87 -3.49 28.26
CA PHE A 353 29.91 -4.28 29.48
C PHE A 353 28.70 -5.19 29.67
N ILE A 354 27.71 -5.13 28.76
CA ILE A 354 26.46 -5.88 28.88
C ILE A 354 26.49 -7.14 28.00
N SER A 355 26.05 -8.28 28.56
CA SER A 355 25.99 -9.55 27.82
C SER A 355 25.08 -9.46 26.59
N ASN A 356 25.49 -10.06 25.48
CA ASN A 356 24.75 -10.07 24.21
C ASN A 356 24.50 -8.67 23.61
N ARG A 357 25.31 -7.66 23.98
CA ARG A 357 25.28 -6.31 23.40
C ARG A 357 26.64 -5.94 22.84
N SER A 358 26.63 -5.08 21.83
CA SER A 358 27.82 -4.46 21.23
C SER A 358 27.55 -2.97 21.05
N GLY A 359 28.46 -2.12 21.48
CA GLY A 359 28.37 -0.67 21.30
C GLY A 359 28.86 -0.27 19.91
N VAL A 360 28.14 0.63 19.24
CA VAL A 360 28.44 1.07 17.88
C VAL A 360 28.36 2.60 17.73
N ILE A 361 29.18 3.18 16.87
CA ILE A 361 29.14 4.64 16.59
C ILE A 361 27.90 5.07 15.78
N SER A 362 27.19 4.13 15.19
CA SER A 362 26.08 4.38 14.26
C SER A 362 24.93 5.16 14.91
N GLU A 363 24.53 4.80 16.12
CA GLU A 363 23.39 5.41 16.82
C GLU A 363 23.60 6.88 17.18
N PRO A 364 24.74 7.30 17.79
CA PRO A 364 25.05 8.72 17.97
C PRO A 364 25.09 9.53 16.67
N LEU A 365 25.63 8.95 15.61
CA LEU A 365 25.65 9.61 14.28
C LEU A 365 24.23 9.77 13.73
N LEU A 366 23.35 8.81 13.93
CA LEU A 366 21.95 8.86 13.52
C LEU A 366 21.19 10.02 14.19
N VAL A 367 21.47 10.30 15.47
CA VAL A 367 20.94 11.48 16.17
C VAL A 367 21.37 12.78 15.50
N LEU A 368 22.65 12.88 15.12
CA LEU A 368 23.18 14.07 14.45
C LEU A 368 22.56 14.25 13.07
N ILE A 369 22.37 13.18 12.32
CA ILE A 369 21.69 13.18 11.00
C ILE A 369 20.24 13.64 11.18
N ALA A 370 19.48 13.06 12.13
CA ALA A 370 18.12 13.48 12.44
C ALA A 370 18.04 14.98 12.77
N GLY A 371 18.96 15.47 13.61
CA GLY A 371 19.05 16.88 13.95
C GLY A 371 19.33 17.80 12.76
N GLN A 372 20.16 17.38 11.80
CA GLN A 372 20.41 18.14 10.58
C GLN A 372 19.20 18.14 9.63
N CYS A 373 18.55 16.99 9.47
CA CYS A 373 17.31 16.90 8.70
C CYS A 373 16.23 17.85 9.25
N LEU A 374 16.03 17.86 10.55
CA LEU A 374 15.08 18.74 11.21
C LEU A 374 15.46 20.24 11.09
N ARG A 375 16.74 20.58 11.10
CA ARG A 375 17.21 21.97 10.84
C ARG A 375 16.80 22.42 9.44
N VAL A 376 17.00 21.59 8.44
CA VAL A 376 16.61 21.91 7.06
C VAL A 376 15.11 22.16 6.95
N LEU A 377 14.30 21.33 7.62
CA LEU A 377 12.85 21.48 7.65
C LEU A 377 12.39 22.73 8.42
N ASP A 378 12.97 23.03 9.60
CA ASP A 378 12.63 24.21 10.42
C ASP A 378 13.02 25.53 9.69
N PHE A 379 14.15 25.54 8.99
CA PHE A 379 14.58 26.68 8.18
C PHE A 379 13.64 26.91 6.98
N SER A 380 13.21 25.85 6.32
CA SER A 380 12.27 25.95 5.20
C SER A 380 10.90 26.46 5.64
N ALA A 381 10.43 26.11 6.83
CA ALA A 381 9.20 26.58 7.41
C ALA A 381 9.24 28.10 7.71
N ARG A 382 10.32 28.61 8.26
CA ARG A 382 10.49 30.04 8.57
C ARG A 382 10.64 30.93 7.34
N SER A 383 11.28 30.43 6.29
CA SER A 383 11.41 31.18 5.03
C SER A 383 10.09 31.33 4.27
N ALA A 384 9.13 30.44 4.50
CA ALA A 384 7.79 30.51 3.90
C ALA A 384 6.90 31.58 4.55
N THR A 385 6.99 31.78 5.88
CA THR A 385 6.20 32.79 6.60
C THR A 385 6.59 34.22 6.24
N VAL A 386 7.88 34.50 5.99
CA VAL A 386 8.37 35.84 5.64
C VAL A 386 7.95 36.29 4.23
N LYS A 387 7.68 35.36 3.29
CA LYS A 387 7.23 35.68 1.92
C LYS A 387 5.72 35.98 1.82
N LEU A 388 4.91 35.58 2.81
CA LEU A 388 3.45 35.75 2.78
C LEU A 388 3.00 37.18 3.12
N ASP A 389 3.69 37.85 4.03
CA ASP A 389 3.36 39.23 4.37
C ASP A 389 3.59 40.22 3.20
N SER A 390 4.38 39.78 2.19
CA SER A 390 4.65 40.58 0.99
C SER A 390 3.72 40.31 -0.20
N ALA A 391 3.01 39.15 -0.23
CA ALA A 391 2.18 38.72 -1.36
C ALA A 391 0.68 38.97 -1.18
N ALA A 392 0.23 39.27 0.05
CA ALA A 392 -1.21 39.47 0.35
C ALA A 392 -1.81 40.73 -0.25
N ASN A 393 -1.02 41.60 -0.88
CA ASN A 393 -1.49 42.90 -1.39
C ASN A 393 -1.72 43.01 -2.90
N VAL A 394 -1.63 41.90 -3.68
CA VAL A 394 -1.67 42.03 -5.16
C VAL A 394 -2.82 41.25 -5.87
N GLU A 395 -3.62 40.43 -5.24
CA GLU A 395 -4.63 39.64 -5.99
C GLU A 395 -6.07 39.88 -5.61
N LYS A 396 -6.61 40.98 -6.10
CA LYS A 396 -8.07 41.16 -6.36
C LYS A 396 -8.24 41.55 -7.83
N LYS A 397 -8.37 40.58 -8.74
CA LYS A 397 -9.15 40.72 -10.01
C LYS A 397 -9.07 39.46 -10.87
N SER A 398 -10.26 39.01 -11.20
CA SER A 398 -10.72 38.29 -12.39
C SER A 398 -11.28 36.86 -12.13
N ARG A 399 -12.61 36.78 -12.14
CA ARG A 399 -13.39 35.53 -12.32
C ARG A 399 -13.47 35.24 -13.82
N PRO A 400 -13.19 34.01 -14.27
CA PRO A 400 -13.66 33.56 -15.58
C PRO A 400 -15.04 32.92 -15.46
N THR A 401 -15.90 33.29 -16.37
CA THR A 401 -17.23 32.72 -16.62
C THR A 401 -17.10 31.29 -17.13
N THR A 402 -17.79 30.36 -16.47
CA THR A 402 -17.91 28.94 -16.88
C THR A 402 -18.90 28.80 -18.03
N PRO A 403 -18.60 28.01 -19.07
CA PRO A 403 -19.57 27.61 -20.08
C PRO A 403 -20.59 26.63 -19.52
N SER A 404 -21.85 26.85 -19.83
CA SER A 404 -22.98 25.96 -19.53
C SER A 404 -22.77 24.61 -20.23
N ALA A 405 -22.69 23.52 -19.45
CA ALA A 405 -22.62 22.16 -19.97
C ALA A 405 -24.01 21.73 -20.48
N ALA A 406 -24.10 21.46 -21.77
CA ALA A 406 -25.29 20.86 -22.38
C ALA A 406 -25.59 19.48 -21.76
N LEU A 407 -26.86 19.21 -21.43
CA LEU A 407 -27.37 17.94 -20.92
C LEU A 407 -27.08 16.80 -21.92
N PRO A 408 -26.53 15.65 -21.47
CA PRO A 408 -26.29 14.51 -22.35
C PRO A 408 -27.60 13.90 -22.84
N SER A 409 -27.70 13.71 -24.15
CA SER A 409 -28.87 13.07 -24.79
C SER A 409 -28.87 11.57 -24.50
N TYR A 410 -29.84 11.04 -23.75
CA TYR A 410 -30.03 9.61 -23.48
C TYR A 410 -30.09 8.76 -24.76
N ARG A 411 -30.52 9.33 -25.88
CA ARG A 411 -30.54 8.68 -27.20
C ARG A 411 -29.13 8.32 -27.65
N ASN A 412 -28.15 9.21 -27.43
CA ASN A 412 -26.75 8.94 -27.79
C ASN A 412 -26.13 7.86 -26.89
N ALA A 413 -26.53 7.79 -25.62
CA ALA A 413 -26.08 6.75 -24.70
C ALA A 413 -26.59 5.36 -25.10
N ALA A 414 -27.88 5.25 -25.49
CA ALA A 414 -28.46 4.00 -25.97
C ALA A 414 -27.75 3.50 -27.24
N ILE A 415 -27.46 4.39 -28.18
CA ILE A 415 -26.71 4.05 -29.41
C ILE A 415 -25.27 3.56 -29.03
N GLN A 416 -24.61 4.21 -28.09
CA GLN A 416 -23.28 3.77 -27.62
C GLN A 416 -23.31 2.37 -27.01
N ILE A 417 -24.33 2.05 -26.22
CA ILE A 417 -24.51 0.69 -25.65
C ILE A 417 -24.67 -0.33 -26.78
N LEU A 418 -25.55 -0.07 -27.75
CA LEU A 418 -25.79 -0.99 -28.87
C LEU A 418 -24.50 -1.23 -29.65
N ILE A 419 -23.73 -0.18 -29.94
CA ILE A 419 -22.44 -0.31 -30.64
C ILE A 419 -21.45 -1.12 -29.79
N LEU A 420 -21.32 -0.84 -28.51
CA LEU A 420 -20.37 -1.56 -27.63
C LEU A 420 -20.76 -3.03 -27.47
N VAL A 421 -22.03 -3.33 -27.23
CA VAL A 421 -22.52 -4.71 -27.16
C VAL A 421 -22.26 -5.41 -28.47
N GLY A 422 -22.58 -4.78 -29.61
CA GLY A 422 -22.32 -5.34 -30.93
C GLY A 422 -20.83 -5.62 -31.18
N LEU A 423 -19.93 -4.72 -30.77
CA LEU A 423 -18.49 -4.91 -30.89
C LEU A 423 -17.98 -6.06 -30.01
N ILE A 424 -18.47 -6.15 -28.76
CA ILE A 424 -18.11 -7.26 -27.87
C ILE A 424 -18.61 -8.58 -28.42
N VAL A 425 -19.87 -8.66 -28.88
CA VAL A 425 -20.45 -9.86 -29.48
C VAL A 425 -19.66 -10.28 -30.72
N LEU A 426 -19.34 -9.34 -31.62
CA LEU A 426 -18.53 -9.60 -32.80
C LEU A 426 -17.13 -10.12 -32.41
N SER A 427 -16.47 -9.47 -31.43
CA SER A 427 -15.15 -9.89 -30.99
C SER A 427 -15.18 -11.30 -30.38
N LEU A 428 -16.18 -11.62 -29.56
CA LEU A 428 -16.36 -12.97 -29.00
C LEU A 428 -16.68 -14.00 -30.12
N LYS A 429 -17.50 -13.65 -31.10
CA LYS A 429 -17.80 -14.55 -32.20
C LYS A 429 -16.56 -14.86 -33.03
N LEU A 430 -15.73 -13.87 -33.33
CA LEU A 430 -14.45 -14.06 -34.00
C LEU A 430 -13.48 -14.88 -33.13
N LEU A 431 -13.41 -14.60 -31.83
CA LEU A 431 -12.58 -15.35 -30.90
C LEU A 431 -12.94 -16.84 -30.90
N LEU A 432 -14.23 -17.17 -30.84
CA LEU A 432 -14.72 -18.57 -30.88
C LEU A 432 -14.39 -19.34 -32.15
N GLN A 433 -14.02 -18.66 -33.23
CA GLN A 433 -13.60 -19.28 -34.49
C GLN A 433 -12.10 -19.58 -34.55
N LEU A 434 -11.30 -19.08 -33.61
CA LEU A 434 -9.85 -19.31 -33.59
C LEU A 434 -9.53 -20.76 -33.18
N PRO A 435 -8.60 -21.45 -33.84
CA PRO A 435 -8.30 -22.86 -33.56
C PRO A 435 -7.59 -23.08 -32.22
N ALA A 436 -6.93 -22.06 -31.68
CA ALA A 436 -6.12 -22.14 -30.48
C ALA A 436 -6.75 -21.38 -29.29
N ILE A 437 -8.06 -21.28 -29.24
CA ILE A 437 -8.80 -20.67 -28.13
C ILE A 437 -8.69 -21.55 -26.89
N PRO A 438 -8.62 -20.97 -25.67
CA PRO A 438 -8.67 -21.76 -24.44
C PRO A 438 -9.94 -22.60 -24.33
N TYR A 439 -9.77 -23.86 -23.93
CA TYR A 439 -10.87 -24.81 -23.77
C TYR A 439 -12.01 -24.25 -22.92
N ASN A 440 -11.68 -23.65 -21.77
CA ASN A 440 -12.64 -23.05 -20.84
C ASN A 440 -13.48 -21.92 -21.50
N VAL A 441 -12.93 -21.21 -22.48
CA VAL A 441 -13.67 -20.17 -23.22
C VAL A 441 -14.58 -20.77 -24.26
N LYS A 442 -14.19 -21.90 -24.87
CA LYS A 442 -14.98 -22.59 -25.87
C LYS A 442 -16.27 -23.18 -25.28
N GLU A 443 -16.20 -23.73 -24.08
CA GLU A 443 -17.34 -24.36 -23.40
C GLU A 443 -18.14 -23.39 -22.51
N LEU A 444 -17.68 -22.14 -22.38
CA LEU A 444 -18.32 -21.17 -21.50
C LEU A 444 -19.75 -20.83 -21.91
N PHE A 445 -20.03 -20.75 -23.23
CA PHE A 445 -21.27 -20.16 -23.73
C PHE A 445 -22.35 -21.19 -24.05
N ARG A 446 -23.59 -20.90 -23.67
CA ARG A 446 -24.76 -21.69 -24.05
C ARG A 446 -24.93 -21.74 -25.57
N ALA A 447 -25.44 -22.87 -26.05
CA ALA A 447 -25.74 -23.08 -27.48
C ALA A 447 -24.57 -22.66 -28.40
N GLU A 448 -23.35 -23.16 -28.05
CA GLU A 448 -22.12 -22.93 -28.83
C GLU A 448 -21.84 -21.45 -29.17
N GLY A 449 -22.21 -20.55 -28.29
CA GLY A 449 -22.04 -19.12 -28.49
C GLY A 449 -23.09 -18.52 -29.43
N SER A 450 -24.37 -18.81 -29.19
CA SER A 450 -25.48 -18.14 -29.86
C SER A 450 -25.42 -16.62 -29.63
N ILE A 451 -25.96 -15.84 -30.59
CA ILE A 451 -25.97 -14.38 -30.50
C ILE A 451 -26.63 -13.90 -29.19
N LEU A 452 -27.67 -14.58 -28.72
CA LEU A 452 -28.36 -14.28 -27.47
C LEU A 452 -27.42 -14.49 -26.27
N ALA A 453 -26.72 -15.64 -26.22
CA ALA A 453 -25.78 -15.96 -25.17
C ALA A 453 -24.62 -14.95 -25.07
N LEU A 454 -24.03 -14.64 -26.26
CA LEU A 454 -22.95 -13.65 -26.35
C LEU A 454 -23.41 -12.23 -25.97
N THR A 455 -24.66 -11.86 -26.34
CA THR A 455 -25.25 -10.56 -25.95
C THR A 455 -25.46 -10.47 -24.46
N SER A 456 -26.00 -11.54 -23.85
CA SER A 456 -26.19 -11.57 -22.39
C SER A 456 -24.88 -11.50 -21.64
N PHE A 457 -23.85 -12.19 -22.11
CA PHE A 457 -22.50 -12.09 -21.55
C PHE A 457 -21.92 -10.69 -21.74
N ALA A 458 -22.05 -10.07 -22.91
CA ALA A 458 -21.60 -8.70 -23.18
C ALA A 458 -22.27 -7.69 -22.24
N LEU A 459 -23.57 -7.85 -21.96
CA LEU A 459 -24.29 -7.03 -20.98
C LEU A 459 -23.76 -7.25 -19.56
N SER A 460 -23.46 -8.49 -19.17
CA SER A 460 -22.89 -8.81 -17.86
C SER A 460 -21.54 -8.11 -17.64
N VAL A 461 -20.62 -8.18 -18.60
CA VAL A 461 -19.30 -7.55 -18.45
C VAL A 461 -19.35 -6.02 -18.50
N LEU A 462 -20.27 -5.44 -19.29
CA LEU A 462 -20.52 -3.99 -19.26
C LEU A 462 -21.18 -3.55 -17.95
N TRP A 463 -22.03 -4.41 -17.36
CA TRP A 463 -22.67 -4.15 -16.06
C TRP A 463 -21.66 -3.99 -14.93
N ILE A 464 -20.49 -4.63 -14.99
CA ILE A 464 -19.41 -4.43 -14.04
C ILE A 464 -19.08 -2.94 -13.91
N GLY A 465 -18.95 -2.22 -15.01
CA GLY A 465 -18.68 -0.78 -15.00
C GLY A 465 -19.92 0.08 -14.68
N VAL A 466 -21.03 -0.16 -15.35
CA VAL A 466 -22.28 0.63 -15.18
C VAL A 466 -22.88 0.47 -13.79
N GLY A 467 -23.04 -0.78 -13.33
CA GLY A 467 -23.60 -1.11 -12.03
C GLY A 467 -22.75 -0.57 -10.87
N SER A 468 -21.41 -0.68 -11.01
CA SER A 468 -20.50 -0.17 -9.97
C SER A 468 -20.46 1.36 -9.91
N VAL A 469 -20.65 2.06 -11.02
CA VAL A 469 -20.83 3.52 -11.02
C VAL A 469 -22.16 3.90 -10.34
N TRP A 470 -23.25 3.18 -10.63
CA TRP A 470 -24.50 3.35 -9.91
C TRP A 470 -24.32 3.12 -8.40
N PHE A 471 -23.62 2.07 -8.02
CA PHE A 471 -23.26 1.77 -6.63
C PHE A 471 -22.51 2.96 -5.98
N GLY A 472 -21.40 3.39 -6.58
CA GLY A 472 -20.62 4.52 -6.09
C GLY A 472 -21.42 5.81 -6.01
N HIS A 473 -22.39 6.04 -6.94
CA HIS A 473 -23.30 7.16 -6.92
C HIS A 473 -24.25 7.11 -5.71
N GLN A 474 -24.77 5.92 -5.34
CA GLN A 474 -25.58 5.75 -4.14
C GLN A 474 -24.76 5.98 -2.85
N LEU A 475 -23.48 5.50 -2.82
CA LEU A 475 -22.58 5.79 -1.71
C LEU A 475 -22.35 7.30 -1.53
N ILE A 476 -22.17 8.05 -2.62
CA ILE A 476 -21.98 9.51 -2.58
C ILE A 476 -23.21 10.22 -2.01
N ARG A 477 -24.42 9.76 -2.33
CA ARG A 477 -25.70 10.36 -1.90
C ARG A 477 -26.09 10.01 -0.46
N SER A 478 -25.55 8.93 0.08
CA SER A 478 -25.90 8.43 1.40
C SER A 478 -25.22 9.24 2.51
N LYS A 479 -25.95 9.43 3.61
CA LYS A 479 -25.40 9.91 4.88
C LYS A 479 -24.53 8.85 5.56
N TRP A 480 -24.85 7.57 5.37
CA TRP A 480 -24.18 6.41 5.97
C TRP A 480 -23.73 5.43 4.88
N PRO A 481 -22.71 5.79 4.06
CA PRO A 481 -22.33 4.97 2.92
C PRO A 481 -21.86 3.56 3.30
N GLY A 482 -21.26 3.39 4.49
CA GLY A 482 -20.84 2.07 4.97
C GLY A 482 -21.99 1.08 5.13
N LEU A 483 -23.17 1.52 5.57
CA LEU A 483 -24.36 0.65 5.72
C LEU A 483 -24.94 0.21 4.37
N LEU A 484 -24.74 0.99 3.31
CA LEU A 484 -25.21 0.63 1.97
C LEU A 484 -24.28 -0.33 1.24
N LEU A 485 -23.04 -0.49 1.71
CA LEU A 485 -22.03 -1.24 0.98
C LEU A 485 -22.43 -2.71 0.80
N PHE A 486 -22.86 -3.37 1.85
CA PHE A 486 -23.26 -4.78 1.81
C PHE A 486 -24.52 -5.01 0.94
N PRO A 487 -25.69 -4.35 1.18
CA PRO A 487 -26.89 -4.61 0.38
C PRO A 487 -26.72 -4.21 -1.10
N MET A 488 -25.98 -3.16 -1.39
CA MET A 488 -25.72 -2.75 -2.77
C MET A 488 -24.81 -3.73 -3.49
N SER A 489 -23.79 -4.28 -2.83
CA SER A 489 -22.93 -5.31 -3.42
C SER A 489 -23.73 -6.58 -3.78
N ILE A 490 -24.69 -6.99 -2.95
CA ILE A 490 -25.59 -8.11 -3.24
C ILE A 490 -26.49 -7.77 -4.44
N ALA A 491 -27.11 -6.60 -4.46
CA ALA A 491 -28.01 -6.21 -5.56
C ALA A 491 -27.28 -6.18 -6.92
N ILE A 492 -26.06 -5.63 -6.97
CA ILE A 492 -25.24 -5.58 -8.18
C ILE A 492 -24.86 -6.99 -8.66
N SER A 493 -24.48 -7.87 -7.72
CA SER A 493 -24.12 -9.26 -8.03
C SER A 493 -25.31 -10.06 -8.54
N LEU A 494 -26.49 -9.90 -7.97
CA LEU A 494 -27.70 -10.59 -8.44
C LEU A 494 -28.08 -10.18 -9.86
N ILE A 495 -28.00 -8.89 -10.19
CA ILE A 495 -28.27 -8.42 -11.56
C ILE A 495 -27.23 -9.00 -12.54
N SER A 496 -25.95 -9.06 -12.16
CA SER A 496 -24.92 -9.71 -12.96
C SER A 496 -25.22 -11.19 -13.17
N LEU A 497 -25.64 -11.89 -12.12
CA LEU A 497 -25.99 -13.31 -12.17
C LEU A 497 -27.14 -13.57 -13.16
N MET A 498 -28.16 -12.70 -13.19
CA MET A 498 -29.25 -12.82 -14.17
C MET A 498 -28.76 -12.76 -15.62
N PHE A 499 -27.82 -11.86 -15.93
CA PHE A 499 -27.23 -11.80 -17.27
C PHE A 499 -26.36 -13.02 -17.57
N LEU A 500 -25.50 -13.43 -16.60
CA LEU A 500 -24.65 -14.60 -16.79
C LEU A 500 -25.44 -15.89 -16.93
N TRP A 501 -26.51 -16.07 -16.16
CA TRP A 501 -27.35 -17.25 -16.21
C TRP A 501 -27.96 -17.50 -17.60
N SER A 502 -28.26 -16.46 -18.34
CA SER A 502 -28.77 -16.57 -19.72
C SER A 502 -27.69 -16.76 -20.79
N GLY A 503 -26.45 -16.38 -20.52
CA GLY A 503 -25.35 -16.43 -21.48
C GLY A 503 -24.37 -17.58 -21.30
N VAL A 504 -24.14 -18.00 -20.06
CA VAL A 504 -23.12 -18.97 -19.68
C VAL A 504 -23.77 -20.31 -19.33
N THR A 505 -23.05 -21.43 -19.57
CA THR A 505 -23.53 -22.77 -19.22
C THR A 505 -23.66 -22.93 -17.71
N SER A 506 -24.64 -23.74 -17.27
CA SER A 506 -24.82 -24.04 -15.84
C SER A 506 -23.62 -24.79 -15.24
N GLU A 507 -22.94 -25.58 -16.05
CA GLU A 507 -21.71 -26.30 -15.67
C GLU A 507 -20.58 -25.32 -15.34
N SER A 508 -20.29 -24.34 -16.21
CA SER A 508 -19.26 -23.33 -15.96
C SER A 508 -19.56 -22.49 -14.71
N ILE A 509 -20.83 -22.22 -14.41
CA ILE A 509 -21.19 -21.51 -13.16
C ILE A 509 -20.97 -22.43 -11.96
N ALA A 510 -21.32 -23.71 -12.07
CA ALA A 510 -21.17 -24.69 -11.00
C ALA A 510 -19.69 -24.99 -10.68
N ASP A 511 -18.84 -25.02 -11.70
CA ASP A 511 -17.39 -25.27 -11.53
C ASP A 511 -16.71 -24.22 -10.63
N ILE A 512 -17.16 -22.97 -10.67
CA ILE A 512 -16.54 -21.88 -9.93
C ILE A 512 -17.34 -21.49 -8.68
N ALA A 513 -18.66 -21.34 -8.81
CA ALA A 513 -19.54 -20.86 -7.74
C ALA A 513 -20.52 -21.91 -7.22
N GLY A 514 -20.41 -23.17 -7.65
CA GLY A 514 -21.27 -24.25 -7.21
C GLY A 514 -21.11 -24.58 -5.72
N SER A 515 -22.07 -25.36 -5.17
CA SER A 515 -22.01 -25.79 -3.78
C SER A 515 -20.82 -26.72 -3.54
N SER A 516 -20.06 -26.48 -2.46
CA SER A 516 -19.04 -27.39 -1.96
C SER A 516 -19.62 -28.49 -1.03
N ASN A 517 -20.93 -28.64 -1.03
CA ASN A 517 -21.64 -29.61 -0.20
C ASN A 517 -21.49 -29.35 1.32
N ARG A 518 -21.61 -28.08 1.70
CA ARG A 518 -21.46 -27.62 3.09
C ARG A 518 -22.45 -28.30 4.05
N PHE A 519 -23.66 -28.63 3.55
CA PHE A 519 -24.64 -29.40 4.33
C PHE A 519 -24.01 -30.69 4.85
N TRP A 520 -23.39 -31.48 3.98
CA TRP A 520 -22.76 -32.74 4.34
C TRP A 520 -21.57 -32.56 5.31
N PHE A 521 -20.72 -31.57 5.06
CA PHE A 521 -19.56 -31.33 5.93
C PHE A 521 -20.00 -30.91 7.35
N VAL A 522 -21.00 -30.06 7.46
CA VAL A 522 -21.50 -29.60 8.76
C VAL A 522 -22.21 -30.73 9.49
N THR A 523 -23.05 -31.50 8.80
CA THR A 523 -23.84 -32.57 9.44
C THR A 523 -23.05 -33.83 9.77
N ASN A 524 -22.13 -34.25 8.87
CA ASN A 524 -21.40 -35.51 9.04
C ASN A 524 -19.99 -35.33 9.61
N LYS A 525 -19.30 -34.22 9.29
CA LYS A 525 -17.94 -33.95 9.79
C LYS A 525 -17.93 -33.01 11.00
N ASN A 526 -19.07 -32.42 11.35
CA ASN A 526 -19.22 -31.48 12.45
C ASN A 526 -18.21 -30.27 12.38
N GLU A 527 -17.91 -29.80 11.16
CA GLU A 527 -16.89 -28.76 10.95
C GLU A 527 -17.18 -27.45 11.70
N TRP A 528 -18.46 -27.09 11.84
CA TRP A 528 -18.87 -25.84 12.49
C TRP A 528 -19.33 -26.04 13.95
N GLY A 529 -19.25 -27.28 14.48
CA GLY A 529 -19.65 -27.64 15.84
C GLY A 529 -21.11 -28.07 15.96
N GLU A 530 -21.43 -28.62 17.13
CA GLU A 530 -22.71 -29.29 17.38
C GLU A 530 -23.96 -28.44 17.16
N LEU A 531 -23.86 -27.14 17.55
CA LEU A 531 -24.98 -26.20 17.37
C LEU A 531 -25.39 -26.08 15.90
N TRP A 532 -24.44 -25.91 15.01
CA TRP A 532 -24.72 -25.77 13.58
C TRP A 532 -25.14 -27.09 12.95
N ARG A 533 -24.53 -28.20 13.39
CA ARG A 533 -24.93 -29.53 12.97
C ARG A 533 -26.44 -29.81 13.28
N ASP A 534 -26.84 -29.48 14.49
CA ASP A 534 -28.22 -29.71 14.93
C ASP A 534 -29.21 -28.79 14.20
N ILE A 535 -28.83 -27.54 13.94
CA ILE A 535 -29.62 -26.59 13.11
C ILE A 535 -29.77 -27.13 11.69
N PHE A 536 -28.70 -27.60 11.05
CA PHE A 536 -28.73 -28.12 9.69
C PHE A 536 -29.55 -29.42 9.60
N LEU A 537 -29.41 -30.30 10.57
CA LEU A 537 -30.22 -31.52 10.67
C LEU A 537 -31.71 -31.20 10.91
N TYR A 538 -32.00 -30.18 11.71
CA TYR A 538 -33.39 -29.75 11.96
C TYR A 538 -34.04 -29.17 10.70
N LEU A 539 -33.27 -28.38 9.91
CA LEU A 539 -33.76 -27.79 8.66
C LEU A 539 -34.00 -28.86 7.58
N ASP A 540 -33.21 -29.92 7.57
CA ASP A 540 -33.26 -31.07 6.60
C ASP A 540 -33.51 -30.63 5.15
N ALA A 541 -32.79 -29.58 4.71
CA ALA A 541 -33.00 -28.96 3.40
C ALA A 541 -31.67 -28.81 2.61
N PRO A 542 -31.01 -29.93 2.24
CA PRO A 542 -29.70 -29.90 1.59
C PRO A 542 -29.70 -29.12 0.26
N GLU A 543 -30.75 -29.23 -0.55
CA GLU A 543 -30.85 -28.52 -1.82
C GLU A 543 -30.97 -27.00 -1.64
N THR A 544 -31.79 -26.58 -0.65
CA THR A 544 -31.95 -25.15 -0.34
C THR A 544 -30.66 -24.55 0.19
N ILE A 545 -29.98 -25.29 1.08
CA ILE A 545 -28.68 -24.86 1.62
C ILE A 545 -27.63 -24.80 0.51
N GLY A 546 -27.57 -25.78 -0.40
CA GLY A 546 -26.70 -25.78 -1.55
C GLY A 546 -26.96 -24.60 -2.51
N PHE A 547 -28.23 -24.27 -2.74
CA PHE A 547 -28.59 -23.09 -3.55
C PHE A 547 -28.15 -21.77 -2.89
N LEU A 548 -28.38 -21.62 -1.58
CA LEU A 548 -27.92 -20.44 -0.83
C LEU A 548 -26.39 -20.36 -0.80
N GLU A 549 -25.70 -21.47 -0.61
CA GLU A 549 -24.25 -21.55 -0.69
C GLU A 549 -23.74 -21.04 -2.04
N THR A 550 -24.29 -21.53 -3.14
CA THR A 550 -23.94 -21.08 -4.50
C THR A 550 -24.15 -19.57 -4.67
N GLY A 551 -25.27 -19.03 -4.18
CA GLY A 551 -25.58 -17.61 -4.23
C GLY A 551 -24.59 -16.76 -3.43
N VAL A 552 -24.27 -17.19 -2.21
CA VAL A 552 -23.30 -16.50 -1.33
C VAL A 552 -21.88 -16.56 -1.91
N ARG A 553 -21.49 -17.69 -2.51
CA ARG A 553 -20.18 -17.83 -3.18
C ARG A 553 -20.08 -16.96 -4.41
N TYR A 554 -21.13 -16.93 -5.24
CA TYR A 554 -21.18 -16.05 -6.40
C TYR A 554 -21.03 -14.58 -5.96
N TRP A 555 -21.78 -14.17 -4.92
CA TRP A 555 -21.63 -12.85 -4.35
C TRP A 555 -20.20 -12.58 -3.89
N ALA A 556 -19.58 -13.51 -3.18
CA ALA A 556 -18.22 -13.36 -2.66
C ALA A 556 -17.15 -13.26 -3.77
N LEU A 557 -17.33 -13.96 -4.88
CA LEU A 557 -16.42 -13.90 -6.05
C LEU A 557 -16.62 -12.63 -6.88
N TYR A 558 -17.86 -12.18 -7.06
CA TYR A 558 -18.18 -11.04 -7.92
C TYR A 558 -18.03 -9.69 -7.22
N SER A 559 -18.42 -9.60 -5.94
CA SER A 559 -18.49 -8.33 -5.20
C SER A 559 -17.17 -7.56 -5.11
N PRO A 560 -15.99 -8.17 -4.96
CA PRO A 560 -14.72 -7.44 -4.91
C PRO A 560 -14.52 -6.53 -6.11
N LEU A 561 -14.87 -7.01 -7.31
CA LEU A 561 -14.75 -6.24 -8.53
C LEU A 561 -15.66 -4.99 -8.51
N SER A 562 -16.92 -5.17 -8.14
CA SER A 562 -17.89 -4.07 -8.07
C SER A 562 -17.58 -3.08 -6.94
N ILE A 563 -17.09 -3.56 -5.79
CA ILE A 563 -16.71 -2.73 -4.63
C ILE A 563 -15.49 -1.86 -4.99
N PHE A 564 -14.43 -2.43 -5.58
CA PHE A 564 -13.26 -1.63 -5.95
C PHE A 564 -13.60 -0.52 -6.95
N VAL A 565 -14.36 -0.84 -8.00
CA VAL A 565 -14.78 0.17 -8.98
C VAL A 565 -15.65 1.24 -8.33
N ALA A 566 -16.61 0.86 -7.47
CA ALA A 566 -17.48 1.80 -6.77
C ALA A 566 -16.73 2.70 -5.79
N LEU A 567 -15.75 2.16 -5.05
CA LEU A 567 -14.91 2.92 -4.13
C LEU A 567 -14.00 3.90 -4.86
N ILE A 568 -13.38 3.49 -5.96
CA ILE A 568 -12.55 4.37 -6.78
C ILE A 568 -13.41 5.52 -7.31
N TYR A 569 -14.60 5.23 -7.86
CA TYR A 569 -15.54 6.24 -8.32
C TYR A 569 -15.98 7.20 -7.18
N TYR A 570 -16.27 6.63 -6.02
CA TYR A 570 -16.63 7.41 -4.83
C TYR A 570 -15.49 8.35 -4.41
N LEU A 571 -14.25 7.86 -4.28
CA LEU A 571 -13.10 8.66 -3.86
C LEU A 571 -12.77 9.79 -4.85
N GLN A 572 -12.93 9.55 -6.15
CA GLN A 572 -12.72 10.55 -7.19
C GLN A 572 -13.76 11.70 -7.12
N ASN A 573 -15.00 11.38 -6.75
CA ASN A 573 -16.11 12.30 -6.86
C ASN A 573 -16.63 12.85 -5.51
N ALA A 574 -16.33 12.22 -4.39
CA ALA A 574 -16.78 12.62 -3.05
C ALA A 574 -16.32 14.03 -2.63
N GLY A 575 -15.25 14.54 -3.23
CA GLY A 575 -14.77 15.92 -2.98
C GLY A 575 -15.65 17.01 -3.56
N GLN A 576 -16.55 16.70 -4.51
CA GLN A 576 -17.46 17.66 -5.13
C GLN A 576 -18.69 17.96 -4.26
N MET A 577 -18.99 17.09 -3.28
CA MET A 577 -20.07 17.29 -2.33
C MET A 577 -19.54 17.68 -0.95
N LYS A 578 -19.93 18.86 -0.46
CA LYS A 578 -19.53 19.45 0.84
C LYS A 578 -19.88 18.59 2.08
N GLN A 579 -20.63 17.51 1.91
CA GLN A 579 -21.33 16.81 2.98
C GLN A 579 -20.55 15.62 3.58
N GLN A 580 -19.39 15.24 3.01
CA GLN A 580 -18.67 14.06 3.47
C GLN A 580 -17.38 14.40 4.19
N SER A 581 -17.40 14.20 5.51
CA SER A 581 -16.24 14.38 6.38
C SER A 581 -15.15 13.32 6.09
N TRP A 582 -13.92 13.60 6.47
CA TRP A 582 -12.84 12.61 6.44
C TRP A 582 -13.19 11.35 7.23
N GLY A 583 -13.88 11.49 8.38
CA GLY A 583 -14.34 10.36 9.19
C GLY A 583 -15.29 9.43 8.44
N THR A 584 -16.23 9.98 7.65
CA THR A 584 -17.15 9.16 6.83
C THR A 584 -16.40 8.36 5.76
N LYS A 585 -15.39 8.96 5.12
CA LYS A 585 -14.56 8.27 4.12
C LYS A 585 -13.75 7.15 4.74
N THR A 586 -13.12 7.42 5.88
CA THR A 586 -12.34 6.40 6.61
C THR A 586 -13.22 5.26 7.10
N ALA A 587 -14.40 5.56 7.66
CA ALA A 587 -15.36 4.55 8.07
C ALA A 587 -15.82 3.67 6.89
N LEU A 588 -16.12 4.28 5.73
CA LEU A 588 -16.48 3.52 4.53
C LEU A 588 -15.34 2.58 4.09
N LEU A 589 -14.08 3.06 4.08
CA LEU A 589 -12.94 2.23 3.69
C LEU A 589 -12.72 1.07 4.66
N LEU A 590 -12.88 1.28 5.97
CA LEU A 590 -12.77 0.22 6.96
C LEU A 590 -13.87 -0.85 6.79
N VAL A 591 -15.13 -0.42 6.57
CA VAL A 591 -16.23 -1.35 6.28
C VAL A 591 -15.98 -2.09 4.97
N ALA A 592 -15.46 -1.41 3.95
CA ALA A 592 -15.16 -2.06 2.67
C ALA A 592 -14.06 -3.11 2.81
N LEU A 593 -12.99 -2.83 3.57
CA LEU A 593 -11.93 -3.81 3.86
C LEU A 593 -12.49 -5.03 4.59
N LEU A 594 -13.38 -4.82 5.56
CA LEU A 594 -14.03 -5.91 6.27
C LEU A 594 -14.90 -6.77 5.34
N VAL A 595 -15.72 -6.15 4.47
CA VAL A 595 -16.57 -6.87 3.51
C VAL A 595 -15.71 -7.63 2.50
N LEU A 596 -14.63 -7.02 1.97
CA LEU A 596 -13.71 -7.67 1.06
C LEU A 596 -13.01 -8.87 1.71
N TRP A 597 -12.63 -8.75 2.97
CA TRP A 597 -12.06 -9.86 3.72
C TRP A 597 -13.06 -11.00 3.90
N PHE A 598 -14.32 -10.73 4.27
CA PHE A 598 -15.37 -11.75 4.33
C PHE A 598 -15.60 -12.41 2.96
N CYS A 599 -15.62 -11.63 1.89
CA CYS A 599 -15.71 -12.18 0.53
C CYS A 599 -14.55 -13.16 0.24
N LYS A 600 -13.31 -12.79 0.61
CA LYS A 600 -12.14 -13.67 0.41
C LYS A 600 -12.29 -14.98 1.21
N VAL A 601 -12.67 -14.88 2.47
CA VAL A 601 -12.86 -16.07 3.34
C VAL A 601 -13.95 -17.00 2.78
N ILE A 602 -15.08 -16.43 2.37
CA ILE A 602 -16.18 -17.22 1.80
C ILE A 602 -15.78 -17.86 0.46
N ALA A 603 -15.13 -17.08 -0.42
CA ALA A 603 -14.79 -17.54 -1.76
C ALA A 603 -13.71 -18.64 -1.76
N PHE A 604 -12.69 -18.51 -0.92
CA PHE A 604 -11.47 -19.31 -1.01
C PHE A 604 -11.21 -20.19 0.22
N ASP A 605 -11.52 -19.72 1.43
CA ASP A 605 -11.12 -20.45 2.63
C ASP A 605 -12.22 -21.39 3.15
N TRP A 606 -13.52 -21.00 3.05
CA TRP A 606 -14.62 -21.77 3.65
C TRP A 606 -15.47 -22.58 2.67
N SER A 607 -15.62 -22.07 1.45
CA SER A 607 -16.63 -22.61 0.51
C SER A 607 -16.07 -22.78 -0.90
N SER A 608 -14.76 -23.04 -1.05
CA SER A 608 -14.21 -23.26 -2.38
C SER A 608 -14.64 -24.60 -2.97
N THR A 609 -14.92 -24.62 -4.28
CA THR A 609 -15.07 -25.86 -5.05
C THR A 609 -13.70 -26.50 -5.25
N ASP A 610 -13.68 -27.81 -5.55
CA ASP A 610 -12.43 -28.53 -5.81
C ASP A 610 -11.63 -27.86 -6.95
N ASN A 611 -12.31 -27.47 -8.04
CA ASN A 611 -11.66 -26.77 -9.16
C ASN A 611 -11.04 -25.45 -8.74
N LEU A 612 -11.72 -24.65 -7.92
CA LEU A 612 -11.18 -23.38 -7.45
C LEU A 612 -10.04 -23.57 -6.44
N THR A 613 -10.15 -24.57 -5.56
CA THR A 613 -9.11 -24.92 -4.57
C THR A 613 -7.82 -25.36 -5.24
N GLU A 614 -7.91 -26.09 -6.33
CA GLU A 614 -6.74 -26.55 -7.10
C GLU A 614 -6.08 -25.43 -7.90
N LEU A 615 -6.87 -24.45 -8.38
CA LEU A 615 -6.36 -23.36 -9.19
C LEU A 615 -5.71 -22.23 -8.39
N ILE A 616 -6.17 -22.00 -7.17
CA ILE A 616 -5.72 -20.86 -6.35
C ILE A 616 -4.50 -21.27 -5.53
N ALA A 617 -3.42 -20.50 -5.66
CA ALA A 617 -2.21 -20.70 -4.87
C ALA A 617 -2.50 -20.57 -3.36
N ARG A 618 -1.91 -21.48 -2.55
CA ARG A 618 -2.16 -21.48 -1.10
C ARG A 618 -1.48 -20.32 -0.41
N ASP A 619 -0.21 -20.06 -0.73
CA ASP A 619 0.63 -19.08 -0.02
C ASP A 619 1.03 -17.88 -0.89
N GLY A 620 1.77 -18.06 -1.96
CA GLY A 620 2.42 -17.02 -2.75
C GLY A 620 3.63 -16.40 -2.02
N GLU A 621 4.45 -15.60 -2.74
CA GLU A 621 5.73 -15.07 -2.20
C GLU A 621 5.57 -14.22 -0.92
N TRP A 622 4.44 -13.52 -0.75
CA TRP A 622 4.20 -12.63 0.40
C TRP A 622 3.21 -13.19 1.41
N GLY A 623 2.82 -14.43 1.29
CA GLY A 623 1.87 -15.07 2.20
C GLY A 623 0.45 -14.48 2.17
N TRP A 624 0.07 -13.79 1.08
CA TRP A 624 -1.30 -13.25 0.95
C TRP A 624 -2.35 -14.32 0.64
N GLY A 625 -1.89 -15.52 0.27
CA GLY A 625 -2.71 -16.53 -0.37
C GLY A 625 -3.17 -16.10 -1.77
N GLY A 626 -3.46 -17.05 -2.64
CA GLY A 626 -3.82 -16.77 -4.04
C GLY A 626 -4.95 -15.76 -4.18
N GLY A 627 -5.99 -15.86 -3.34
CA GLY A 627 -7.11 -14.93 -3.33
C GLY A 627 -6.70 -13.48 -3.07
N GLY A 628 -5.70 -13.23 -2.22
CA GLY A 628 -5.17 -11.89 -1.95
C GLY A 628 -4.51 -11.27 -3.17
N TYR A 629 -3.70 -12.03 -3.90
CA TYR A 629 -3.07 -11.58 -5.15
C TYR A 629 -4.11 -11.30 -6.24
N LEU A 630 -5.13 -12.14 -6.36
CA LEU A 630 -6.23 -11.91 -7.31
C LEU A 630 -7.03 -10.65 -6.95
N TYR A 631 -7.21 -10.32 -5.67
CA TYR A 631 -7.81 -9.06 -5.25
C TYR A 631 -6.93 -7.86 -5.60
N GLY A 632 -5.61 -7.97 -5.45
CA GLY A 632 -4.64 -6.99 -5.93
C GLY A 632 -4.75 -6.76 -7.44
N LEU A 633 -4.92 -7.83 -8.21
CA LEU A 633 -5.12 -7.78 -9.66
C LEU A 633 -6.45 -7.08 -10.02
N VAL A 634 -7.55 -7.43 -9.37
CA VAL A 634 -8.86 -6.80 -9.59
C VAL A 634 -8.82 -5.32 -9.26
N PHE A 635 -8.13 -4.94 -8.17
CA PHE A 635 -7.91 -3.53 -7.82
C PHE A 635 -7.10 -2.80 -8.90
N LEU A 636 -6.03 -3.40 -9.41
CA LEU A 636 -5.19 -2.84 -10.47
C LEU A 636 -5.98 -2.61 -11.76
N ILE A 637 -6.79 -3.59 -12.18
CA ILE A 637 -7.68 -3.48 -13.35
C ILE A 637 -8.71 -2.37 -13.13
N SER A 638 -9.35 -2.32 -11.95
CA SER A 638 -10.36 -1.31 -11.61
C SER A 638 -9.79 0.11 -11.62
N LEU A 639 -8.57 0.30 -11.12
CA LEU A 639 -7.85 1.58 -11.13
C LEU A 639 -7.58 2.04 -12.56
N ASN A 640 -7.05 1.16 -13.42
CA ASN A 640 -6.78 1.48 -14.82
C ASN A 640 -8.07 1.74 -15.61
N ALA A 641 -9.12 0.97 -15.38
CA ALA A 641 -10.44 1.19 -15.98
C ALA A 641 -11.00 2.57 -15.64
N SER A 642 -10.82 3.03 -14.40
CA SER A 642 -11.24 4.37 -13.98
C SER A 642 -10.47 5.48 -14.70
N LEU A 643 -9.16 5.28 -14.94
CA LEU A 643 -8.34 6.21 -15.73
C LEU A 643 -8.80 6.28 -17.19
N VAL A 644 -9.12 5.14 -17.80
CA VAL A 644 -9.69 5.07 -19.16
C VAL A 644 -11.03 5.79 -19.22
N ALA A 645 -11.91 5.60 -18.23
CA ALA A 645 -13.20 6.30 -18.15
C ALA A 645 -13.05 7.83 -18.04
N GLU A 646 -11.99 8.31 -17.41
CA GLU A 646 -11.66 9.74 -17.30
C GLU A 646 -11.13 10.35 -18.60
N LEU A 647 -10.27 9.61 -19.33
CA LEU A 647 -9.71 10.07 -20.61
C LEU A 647 -10.78 10.45 -21.63
N SER A 648 -11.94 9.81 -21.54
CA SER A 648 -13.00 9.98 -22.51
C SER A 648 -14.03 11.10 -22.17
N VAL A 649 -14.03 11.59 -20.93
CA VAL A 649 -15.00 12.59 -20.45
C VAL A 649 -14.38 13.98 -20.25
N THR A 650 -13.12 14.02 -19.88
CA THR A 650 -12.40 15.27 -19.63
C THR A 650 -11.21 15.38 -20.58
N ASN A 651 -10.98 16.58 -21.10
CA ASN A 651 -9.79 16.89 -21.87
C ASN A 651 -8.58 16.77 -20.93
N THR A 652 -8.08 15.53 -20.76
CA THR A 652 -7.03 15.23 -19.80
C THR A 652 -5.74 15.90 -20.23
N ARG A 653 -5.25 16.77 -19.39
CA ARG A 653 -4.01 17.56 -19.61
C ARG A 653 -2.73 16.70 -19.70
N ASN A 654 -2.82 15.36 -19.55
CA ASN A 654 -1.66 14.47 -19.61
C ASN A 654 -2.01 13.04 -20.08
N PRO A 655 -2.26 12.80 -21.36
CA PRO A 655 -2.47 11.44 -21.89
C PRO A 655 -1.24 10.55 -21.68
N LEU A 656 -0.03 11.12 -21.69
CA LEU A 656 1.22 10.38 -21.47
C LEU A 656 1.28 9.70 -20.10
N LYS A 657 0.75 10.35 -19.02
CA LYS A 657 0.72 9.73 -17.68
C LYS A 657 -0.18 8.51 -17.64
N VAL A 658 -1.34 8.60 -18.26
CA VAL A 658 -2.30 7.48 -18.30
C VAL A 658 -1.71 6.32 -19.08
N THR A 659 -1.11 6.61 -20.24
CA THR A 659 -0.41 5.62 -21.05
C THR A 659 0.72 4.95 -20.28
N LEU A 660 1.53 5.72 -19.54
CA LEU A 660 2.62 5.17 -18.73
C LEU A 660 2.11 4.27 -17.60
N ILE A 661 1.08 4.70 -16.85
CA ILE A 661 0.48 3.89 -15.78
C ILE A 661 -0.09 2.59 -16.35
N PHE A 662 -0.74 2.67 -17.52
CA PHE A 662 -1.27 1.51 -18.21
C PHE A 662 -0.16 0.50 -18.56
N PHE A 663 0.93 0.93 -19.18
CA PHE A 663 2.04 0.03 -19.54
C PHE A 663 2.74 -0.56 -18.31
N ILE A 664 2.91 0.22 -17.22
CA ILE A 664 3.47 -0.30 -15.95
C ILE A 664 2.54 -1.34 -15.32
N SER A 665 1.23 -1.22 -15.52
CA SER A 665 0.27 -2.16 -14.93
C SER A 665 0.30 -3.55 -15.57
N LEU A 666 0.79 -3.71 -16.81
CA LEU A 666 0.83 -5.00 -17.48
C LEU A 666 1.77 -6.02 -16.81
N PRO A 667 3.05 -5.70 -16.55
CA PRO A 667 3.94 -6.62 -15.84
C PRO A 667 3.51 -6.86 -14.39
N ILE A 668 2.96 -5.86 -13.71
CA ILE A 668 2.41 -6.03 -12.36
C ILE A 668 1.22 -7.00 -12.39
N GLY A 669 0.32 -6.87 -13.35
CA GLY A 669 -0.81 -7.78 -13.51
C GLY A 669 -0.37 -9.20 -13.85
N TRP A 670 0.67 -9.36 -14.65
CA TRP A 670 1.28 -10.66 -14.95
C TRP A 670 1.85 -11.32 -13.68
N TRP A 671 2.60 -10.56 -12.89
CA TRP A 671 3.11 -11.05 -11.61
C TRP A 671 1.97 -11.43 -10.66
N LEU A 672 0.95 -10.58 -10.49
CA LEU A 672 -0.17 -10.84 -9.60
C LEU A 672 -0.94 -12.10 -9.97
N ILE A 673 -1.18 -12.37 -11.26
CA ILE A 673 -1.91 -13.60 -11.66
C ILE A 673 -1.05 -14.84 -11.45
N ASN A 674 0.26 -14.77 -11.69
CA ASN A 674 1.17 -15.89 -11.43
C ASN A 674 1.29 -16.21 -9.93
N GLN A 675 1.27 -15.20 -9.07
CA GLN A 675 1.25 -15.41 -7.60
C GLN A 675 -0.12 -15.86 -7.08
N GLY A 676 -1.19 -15.47 -7.77
CA GLY A 676 -2.56 -15.81 -7.40
C GLY A 676 -2.99 -17.23 -7.77
N LEU A 677 -2.34 -17.82 -8.76
CA LEU A 677 -2.68 -19.14 -9.29
C LEU A 677 -1.56 -20.15 -8.99
N GLU A 678 -1.97 -21.41 -8.78
CA GLU A 678 -1.05 -22.50 -8.50
C GLU A 678 -0.08 -22.74 -9.66
N GLN A 679 1.20 -22.91 -9.35
CA GLN A 679 2.25 -23.02 -10.37
C GLN A 679 2.42 -24.46 -10.89
N ASN A 680 2.03 -25.45 -10.09
CA ASN A 680 2.17 -26.86 -10.45
C ASN A 680 0.91 -27.63 -10.06
N ILE A 681 0.03 -27.82 -11.02
CA ILE A 681 -1.20 -28.62 -10.88
C ILE A 681 -0.98 -29.94 -11.61
N GLU A 682 -0.97 -31.03 -10.88
CA GLU A 682 -0.90 -32.39 -11.42
C GLU A 682 -2.28 -32.99 -11.54
N LYS A 683 -2.83 -33.05 -12.73
CA LYS A 683 -4.18 -33.57 -12.99
C LYS A 683 -4.27 -34.12 -14.42
N TYR A 684 -4.98 -35.23 -14.58
CA TYR A 684 -5.23 -35.87 -15.87
C TYR A 684 -3.92 -36.30 -16.60
N ASP A 685 -2.98 -36.85 -15.85
CA ASP A 685 -1.65 -37.28 -16.36
C ASP A 685 -0.81 -36.15 -16.98
N ALA A 686 -1.06 -34.90 -16.61
CA ALA A 686 -0.33 -33.74 -17.06
C ALA A 686 -0.03 -32.81 -15.88
N ALA A 687 1.13 -32.14 -15.96
CA ALA A 687 1.53 -31.09 -15.02
C ALA A 687 1.46 -29.74 -15.77
N PHE A 688 0.73 -28.76 -15.23
CA PHE A 688 0.54 -27.45 -15.81
C PHE A 688 0.31 -26.37 -14.72
N SER A 689 0.56 -25.11 -15.06
CA SER A 689 0.25 -24.01 -14.15
C SER A 689 -1.23 -23.58 -14.27
N GLY A 690 -1.80 -22.95 -13.22
CA GLY A 690 -3.13 -22.38 -13.26
C GLY A 690 -3.29 -21.33 -14.37
N VAL A 691 -2.23 -20.58 -14.68
CA VAL A 691 -2.21 -19.64 -15.83
C VAL A 691 -2.32 -20.40 -17.16
N GLN A 692 -1.61 -21.51 -17.30
CA GLN A 692 -1.72 -22.39 -18.47
C GLN A 692 -3.14 -22.97 -18.60
N PHE A 693 -3.75 -23.38 -17.50
CA PHE A 693 -5.13 -23.84 -17.48
C PHE A 693 -6.14 -22.81 -17.97
N LEU A 694 -5.96 -21.54 -17.56
CA LEU A 694 -6.87 -20.46 -17.95
C LEU A 694 -6.66 -19.97 -19.39
N LEU A 695 -5.41 -19.90 -19.85
CA LEU A 695 -5.05 -19.25 -21.11
C LEU A 695 -4.56 -20.22 -22.19
N GLY A 696 -4.28 -21.46 -21.85
CA GLY A 696 -3.82 -22.47 -22.80
C GLY A 696 -4.95 -23.04 -23.66
N PRO A 697 -4.64 -23.51 -24.88
CA PRO A 697 -5.65 -24.10 -25.78
C PRO A 697 -6.10 -25.48 -25.31
N ASP A 698 -5.23 -26.22 -24.65
CA ASP A 698 -5.49 -27.55 -24.11
C ASP A 698 -4.53 -27.82 -22.93
N ARG A 699 -4.86 -28.84 -22.11
CA ARG A 699 -4.05 -29.29 -20.97
C ARG A 699 -2.76 -30.00 -21.41
N LYS A 700 -2.77 -30.62 -22.60
CA LYS A 700 -1.63 -31.34 -23.17
C LYS A 700 -0.67 -30.48 -23.98
N ILE A 701 -1.16 -29.36 -24.54
CA ILE A 701 -0.36 -28.44 -25.36
C ILE A 701 0.04 -27.26 -24.49
N LEU A 702 1.24 -27.34 -23.91
CA LEU A 702 1.78 -26.27 -23.09
C LEU A 702 2.28 -25.12 -23.96
N LEU A 703 1.83 -23.92 -23.67
CA LEU A 703 2.30 -22.69 -24.30
C LEU A 703 3.59 -22.21 -23.63
N SER A 704 4.45 -21.56 -24.39
CA SER A 704 5.60 -20.86 -23.82
C SER A 704 5.17 -19.71 -22.92
N GLN A 705 6.01 -19.35 -21.94
CA GLN A 705 5.75 -18.23 -21.01
C GLN A 705 5.47 -16.91 -21.75
N ASN A 706 6.17 -16.64 -22.86
CA ASN A 706 5.95 -15.46 -23.67
C ASN A 706 4.57 -15.47 -24.37
N ALA A 707 4.09 -16.63 -24.80
CA ALA A 707 2.76 -16.77 -25.39
C ALA A 707 1.65 -16.58 -24.34
N LEU A 708 1.84 -17.12 -23.14
CA LEU A 708 0.94 -16.91 -22.00
C LEU A 708 0.91 -15.44 -21.58
N LEU A 709 2.06 -14.79 -21.48
CA LEU A 709 2.16 -13.36 -21.20
C LEU A 709 1.43 -12.52 -22.25
N ALA A 710 1.61 -12.82 -23.53
CA ALA A 710 0.91 -12.09 -24.60
C ALA A 710 -0.61 -12.25 -24.50
N ARG A 711 -1.11 -13.47 -24.26
CA ARG A 711 -2.53 -13.75 -24.05
C ARG A 711 -3.07 -13.04 -22.80
N TRP A 712 -2.31 -13.06 -21.72
CA TRP A 712 -2.68 -12.35 -20.50
C TRP A 712 -2.78 -10.84 -20.72
N CYS A 713 -1.79 -10.23 -21.39
CA CYS A 713 -1.84 -8.81 -21.72
C CYS A 713 -3.11 -8.45 -22.52
N LEU A 714 -3.52 -9.28 -23.48
CA LEU A 714 -4.77 -9.07 -24.21
C LEU A 714 -6.00 -9.13 -23.30
N VAL A 715 -6.08 -10.11 -22.40
CA VAL A 715 -7.19 -10.25 -21.43
C VAL A 715 -7.23 -9.06 -20.49
N GLN A 716 -6.08 -8.64 -19.94
CA GLN A 716 -6.01 -7.50 -19.04
C GLN A 716 -6.41 -6.20 -19.74
N VAL A 717 -5.92 -5.96 -20.96
CA VAL A 717 -6.29 -4.78 -21.77
C VAL A 717 -7.78 -4.78 -22.08
N ALA A 718 -8.33 -5.90 -22.55
CA ALA A 718 -9.76 -6.03 -22.85
C ALA A 718 -10.62 -5.76 -21.61
N SER A 719 -10.26 -6.32 -20.45
CA SER A 719 -10.96 -6.11 -19.19
C SER A 719 -10.95 -4.63 -18.77
N ILE A 720 -9.79 -3.97 -18.83
CA ILE A 720 -9.65 -2.55 -18.52
C ILE A 720 -10.53 -1.69 -19.44
N LEU A 721 -10.53 -1.97 -20.74
CA LEU A 721 -11.31 -1.23 -21.72
C LEU A 721 -12.82 -1.43 -21.52
N ILE A 722 -13.28 -2.67 -21.35
CA ILE A 722 -14.70 -2.98 -21.19
C ILE A 722 -15.25 -2.35 -19.90
N ILE A 723 -14.55 -2.52 -18.78
CA ILE A 723 -14.96 -1.93 -17.50
C ILE A 723 -14.90 -0.39 -17.58
N GLY A 724 -13.85 0.18 -18.18
CA GLY A 724 -13.70 1.62 -18.34
C GLY A 724 -14.78 2.25 -19.20
N LEU A 725 -15.16 1.60 -20.30
CA LEU A 725 -16.28 2.02 -21.16
C LEU A 725 -17.61 1.86 -20.42
N GLY A 726 -17.81 0.78 -19.66
CA GLY A 726 -18.96 0.59 -18.79
C GLY A 726 -19.08 1.71 -17.75
N MET A 727 -17.96 2.08 -17.09
CA MET A 727 -17.92 3.21 -16.17
C MET A 727 -18.28 4.54 -16.84
N ARG A 728 -17.81 4.75 -18.07
CA ARG A 728 -18.17 5.94 -18.84
C ARG A 728 -19.69 6.00 -19.11
N LEU A 729 -20.28 4.90 -19.55
CA LEU A 729 -21.72 4.78 -19.73
C LEU A 729 -22.47 5.04 -18.41
N GLY A 730 -22.01 4.45 -17.31
CA GLY A 730 -22.57 4.69 -15.98
C GLY A 730 -22.56 6.17 -15.60
N LYS A 731 -21.48 6.92 -15.88
CA LYS A 731 -21.41 8.38 -15.64
C LYS A 731 -22.43 9.18 -16.47
N ILE A 732 -22.82 8.70 -17.67
CA ILE A 732 -23.86 9.33 -18.49
C ILE A 732 -25.24 9.10 -17.88
N PHE A 733 -25.54 7.88 -17.39
CA PHE A 733 -26.83 7.54 -16.80
C PHE A 733 -27.00 8.10 -15.38
N PHE A 734 -25.93 8.19 -14.62
CA PHE A 734 -25.94 8.66 -13.23
C PHE A 734 -25.06 9.90 -13.06
N PRO A 735 -25.44 11.04 -13.67
CA PRO A 735 -24.65 12.26 -13.58
C PRO A 735 -24.66 12.81 -12.14
N ILE A 736 -23.50 13.25 -11.68
CA ILE A 736 -23.39 14.00 -10.44
C ILE A 736 -23.80 15.44 -10.76
N SER A 737 -25.08 15.80 -10.52
CA SER A 737 -25.51 17.18 -10.62
C SER A 737 -24.89 17.97 -9.46
N ALA A 738 -24.00 18.91 -9.76
CA ALA A 738 -23.64 19.93 -8.79
C ALA A 738 -24.93 20.67 -8.40
N ARG A 739 -25.40 20.52 -7.15
CA ARG A 739 -26.50 21.36 -6.66
C ARG A 739 -26.10 22.83 -6.83
N PRO A 740 -26.98 23.70 -7.35
CA PRO A 740 -26.73 25.14 -7.36
C PRO A 740 -26.38 25.55 -5.93
N LYS A 741 -25.40 26.42 -5.80
CA LYS A 741 -25.06 27.06 -4.53
C LYS A 741 -26.23 27.99 -4.16
N ASN A 742 -27.08 27.57 -3.25
CA ASN A 742 -27.92 28.51 -2.48
C ASN A 742 -27.10 29.06 -1.33
#